data_7032713d7eec20d64ec0713db9e136f1
#
_entry.id   7032713d7eec20d64ec0713db9e136f1
#
_cell.length_a   1.000
_cell.length_b   1.000
_cell.length_c   1.000
_cell.angle_alpha   90.00
_cell.angle_beta   90.00
_cell.angle_gamma   90.00
#
_symmetry.space_group_name_H-M   'P 1'
#
loop_
_entity.id
_entity.type
_entity.pdbx_description
1 polymer ?
#
loop_
_entity_poly.entity_id
_entity_poly.type
_entity_poly.pdbx_seq_one_letter_code
_entity_poly.pdbx_strand_id
1 'polypeptide(L)'
;MVATAESLPSRTQGLRSSGLRRPMMLQSRACRVVIDPDGSVRYFDSFQERRALFGFEQLWFYKVQAGIVVHAQRPDWVIRVTPRSAQLSGRMFEGVEVAQALDFYRGQSLGYLRRLKLRNGGQGQIRLRIIEVADPSAAHFGSSGRRWGSLGVNAFNRESHVAMDEVSDPPSARVVGASPSPSKFYMTTNRSRAQELVAAGELPEVTAGMSGQVLVLSSHDVELAVGEGKDILFTSLYNPGKLEEALSEFSRIQSGEKLPPPTRPFFAASDPAVTEASAWAIAATESGSYSDDPLERYETLRTLAYLDPAGARRLISESKAAMRRDGSLPHSLEPSRPGVLETALLLKGVASFVALSQDRKLARADYPLVKKLASYLVASSKDSRVETEASLPQGWRRSMGRGYPTGEIPEVSLAVAGALEAASQVARMVSKADDAGRFRERGEMISDQVRKRLVDERGFLALCRDSAGRLRTDETVDMAVAAYRHPFLGSAELAAAHRLLEKDFDTKYGPRCVPTTNQVYFNPSYGEGQLGGVWPRAVLSDSLVCYRAGLAGMGSLAMLKVARLVAEDAVKLGGMPGMFPRWVDVDGGEAHGDEPDPVGAARFVEAVLEGELGLPEGAEKASLSPPSSSSLSWVMASDIWAGEPVCVFLGRGGGRPHVFFSGPRTESKEGMKFAKGERLEVPLRGAYALMFNTPGQVMCVGNGTPSQARFVVTFPPKAAELSKHLSAALESYDPSRGTWAKVGSVRVSPAMSFEASVEANDWKAYRVSTP
;
A
#
# COMPACT_ATOMS: atom_id res chain seq x y z
N MET A 1 -3.20 7.57 -28.39
CA MET A 1 -4.00 6.89 -27.36
C MET A 1 -3.42 7.24 -26.02
N VAL A 2 -4.17 7.90 -25.17
CA VAL A 2 -3.75 8.30 -23.83
C VAL A 2 -3.61 7.01 -23.03
N ALA A 3 -2.40 6.71 -22.51
CA ALA A 3 -2.25 5.67 -21.51
C ALA A 3 -3.14 6.04 -20.32
N THR A 4 -4.29 5.40 -20.23
CA THR A 4 -5.18 5.52 -19.11
C THR A 4 -4.46 4.97 -17.88
N ALA A 5 -4.57 5.70 -16.79
CA ALA A 5 -4.20 5.28 -15.45
C ALA A 5 -4.49 3.79 -15.24
N GLU A 6 -3.59 3.12 -14.55
CA GLU A 6 -3.62 1.70 -14.19
C GLU A 6 -5.06 1.20 -14.05
N SER A 7 -5.46 0.31 -14.95
CA SER A 7 -6.77 -0.35 -14.90
C SER A 7 -6.76 -1.38 -13.78
N LEU A 8 -6.73 -0.92 -12.53
CA LEU A 8 -7.05 -1.76 -11.39
C LEU A 8 -8.54 -2.14 -11.48
N PRO A 9 -8.91 -3.39 -11.26
CA PRO A 9 -10.30 -3.79 -11.23
C PRO A 9 -10.91 -3.23 -9.95
N SER A 10 -11.42 -2.02 -9.97
CA SER A 10 -12.31 -1.66 -8.90
C SER A 10 -13.66 -2.34 -9.19
N ARG A 11 -14.04 -3.33 -8.41
CA ARG A 11 -15.43 -3.74 -8.21
C ARG A 11 -16.24 -2.65 -7.52
N THR A 12 -15.64 -1.53 -7.20
CA THR A 12 -16.37 -0.36 -6.77
C THR A 12 -17.36 0.01 -7.88
N GLN A 13 -18.55 -0.56 -7.80
CA GLN A 13 -19.74 0.08 -8.29
C GLN A 13 -19.57 1.52 -7.83
N GLY A 14 -19.56 2.47 -8.77
CA GLY A 14 -19.21 3.85 -8.49
C GLY A 14 -19.91 4.30 -7.21
N LEU A 15 -19.13 4.61 -6.19
CA LEU A 15 -19.63 5.09 -4.91
C LEU A 15 -20.26 6.45 -5.17
N ARG A 16 -21.52 6.65 -4.76
CA ARG A 16 -22.13 7.97 -4.81
C ARG A 16 -21.56 8.84 -3.71
N SER A 17 -21.26 10.09 -4.01
CA SER A 17 -20.77 11.07 -3.03
C SER A 17 -21.68 11.18 -1.80
N SER A 18 -22.99 11.05 -1.99
CA SER A 18 -24.00 11.04 -0.92
C SER A 18 -23.89 9.84 0.05
N GLY A 19 -23.23 8.76 -0.36
CA GLY A 19 -23.01 7.56 0.48
C GLY A 19 -21.68 7.54 1.23
N LEU A 20 -20.79 8.48 0.95
CA LEU A 20 -19.48 8.55 1.62
C LEU A 20 -19.60 9.39 2.89
N ARG A 21 -19.26 8.80 4.04
CA ARG A 21 -19.25 9.48 5.34
C ARG A 21 -17.90 10.11 5.66
N ARG A 22 -16.83 9.67 5.01
CA ARG A 22 -15.45 10.13 5.25
C ARG A 22 -14.78 10.54 3.95
N PRO A 23 -13.76 11.42 4.01
CA PRO A 23 -12.94 11.75 2.86
C PRO A 23 -12.22 10.52 2.31
N MET A 24 -11.81 10.60 1.05
CA MET A 24 -10.97 9.61 0.39
C MET A 24 -9.50 10.00 0.56
N MET A 25 -8.63 9.00 0.65
CA MET A 25 -7.19 9.24 0.79
C MET A 25 -6.45 8.56 -0.34
N LEU A 26 -5.78 9.34 -1.19
CA LEU A 26 -4.80 8.83 -2.13
C LEU A 26 -3.42 8.86 -1.46
N GLN A 27 -2.64 7.82 -1.67
CA GLN A 27 -1.31 7.71 -1.06
C GLN A 27 -0.27 7.29 -2.09
N SER A 28 0.89 7.90 -2.00
CA SER A 28 2.09 7.50 -2.69
C SER A 28 3.22 7.32 -1.66
N ARG A 29 4.36 6.84 -2.13
CA ARG A 29 5.57 6.67 -1.32
C ARG A 29 5.99 7.90 -0.51
N ALA A 30 5.78 9.10 -1.04
CA ALA A 30 6.29 10.34 -0.46
C ALA A 30 5.20 11.27 0.06
N CYS A 31 3.95 11.10 -0.38
CA CYS A 31 2.89 12.06 -0.12
C CYS A 31 1.50 11.43 -0.15
N ARG A 32 0.53 12.19 0.36
CA ARG A 32 -0.90 11.85 0.30
C ARG A 32 -1.74 13.05 -0.12
N VAL A 33 -2.87 12.77 -0.76
CA VAL A 33 -3.93 13.72 -1.04
C VAL A 33 -5.19 13.25 -0.35
N VAL A 34 -5.85 14.13 0.36
CA VAL A 34 -7.16 13.86 0.96
C VAL A 34 -8.22 14.60 0.16
N ILE A 35 -9.24 13.86 -0.28
CA ILE A 35 -10.31 14.34 -1.15
C ILE A 35 -11.63 14.19 -0.42
N ASP A 36 -12.38 15.26 -0.32
CA ASP A 36 -13.73 15.24 0.23
C ASP A 36 -14.74 14.56 -0.73
N PRO A 37 -15.88 14.06 -0.21
CA PRO A 37 -16.90 13.44 -1.06
C PRO A 37 -17.45 14.35 -2.15
N ASP A 38 -17.36 15.67 -2.01
CA ASP A 38 -17.74 16.65 -3.02
C ASP A 38 -16.72 16.84 -4.15
N GLY A 39 -15.62 16.08 -4.11
CA GLY A 39 -14.54 16.14 -5.07
C GLY A 39 -13.50 17.22 -4.81
N SER A 40 -13.63 17.98 -3.71
CA SER A 40 -12.63 18.96 -3.30
C SER A 40 -11.40 18.27 -2.73
N VAL A 41 -10.21 18.79 -3.02
CA VAL A 41 -9.00 18.42 -2.30
C VAL A 41 -9.03 19.11 -0.96
N ARG A 42 -8.89 18.38 0.14
CA ARG A 42 -8.84 18.94 1.48
C ARG A 42 -7.44 19.43 1.82
N TYR A 43 -6.43 18.63 1.50
CA TYR A 43 -5.01 18.97 1.62
C TYR A 43 -4.12 17.97 0.87
N PHE A 44 -2.89 18.37 0.64
CA PHE A 44 -1.81 17.56 0.10
C PHE A 44 -0.61 17.61 1.04
N ASP A 45 -0.20 16.46 1.56
CA ASP A 45 0.89 16.32 2.52
C ASP A 45 2.12 15.65 1.90
N SER A 46 3.30 16.05 2.35
CA SER A 46 4.53 15.29 2.19
C SER A 46 4.90 14.55 3.48
N PHE A 47 5.10 13.24 3.37
CA PHE A 47 5.62 12.46 4.47
C PHE A 47 7.09 12.80 4.78
N GLN A 48 7.89 13.12 3.76
CA GLN A 48 9.29 13.49 3.92
C GLN A 48 9.45 14.82 4.65
N GLU A 49 8.70 15.82 4.21
CA GLU A 49 8.71 17.16 4.80
C GLU A 49 7.96 17.23 6.13
N ARG A 50 7.17 16.19 6.47
CA ARG A 50 6.28 16.13 7.64
C ARG A 50 5.38 17.35 7.78
N ARG A 51 4.90 17.86 6.63
CA ARG A 51 4.03 19.05 6.57
C ARG A 51 3.06 18.96 5.39
N ALA A 52 1.96 19.70 5.50
CA ALA A 52 1.11 19.97 4.35
C ALA A 52 1.85 20.86 3.36
N LEU A 53 1.82 20.48 2.09
CA LEU A 53 2.43 21.26 0.99
C LEU A 53 1.43 22.19 0.37
N PHE A 54 0.17 21.75 0.24
CA PHE A 54 -0.96 22.54 -0.22
C PHE A 54 -2.13 22.36 0.74
N GLY A 55 -2.94 23.42 0.88
CA GLY A 55 -4.21 23.38 1.56
C GLY A 55 -5.31 22.84 0.65
N PHE A 56 -6.50 23.41 0.78
CA PHE A 56 -7.64 22.96 0.01
C PHE A 56 -7.62 23.46 -1.44
N GLU A 57 -8.26 22.71 -2.32
CA GLU A 57 -8.58 23.11 -3.68
C GLU A 57 -10.01 22.69 -4.00
N GLN A 58 -10.84 23.64 -4.40
CA GLN A 58 -12.27 23.44 -4.68
C GLN A 58 -12.62 23.95 -6.07
N LEU A 59 -13.50 23.25 -6.76
CA LEU A 59 -14.09 23.67 -8.03
C LEU A 59 -15.56 24.01 -7.84
N TRP A 60 -15.95 25.15 -8.36
CA TRP A 60 -17.31 25.66 -8.37
C TRP A 60 -17.79 25.82 -9.81
N PHE A 61 -19.00 25.39 -10.08
CA PHE A 61 -19.58 25.37 -11.43
C PHE A 61 -20.79 26.28 -11.49
N TYR A 62 -20.83 27.13 -12.51
CA TYR A 62 -21.90 28.09 -12.71
C TYR A 62 -22.41 28.01 -14.14
N LYS A 63 -23.74 28.07 -14.32
CA LYS A 63 -24.36 28.33 -15.61
C LYS A 63 -24.42 29.84 -15.82
N VAL A 64 -24.00 30.30 -16.99
CA VAL A 64 -23.93 31.73 -17.34
C VAL A 64 -24.86 32.02 -18.49
N GLN A 65 -25.72 33.04 -18.36
CA GLN A 65 -26.60 33.57 -19.42
C GLN A 65 -26.39 35.06 -19.56
N ALA A 66 -26.18 35.53 -20.78
CA ALA A 66 -25.89 36.96 -21.07
C ALA A 66 -24.75 37.55 -20.20
N GLY A 67 -23.72 36.76 -19.85
CA GLY A 67 -22.61 37.17 -19.00
C GLY A 67 -22.88 37.12 -17.49
N ILE A 68 -24.10 36.87 -17.07
CA ILE A 68 -24.52 36.82 -15.65
C ILE A 68 -24.62 35.39 -15.18
N VAL A 69 -24.14 35.12 -13.96
CA VAL A 69 -24.34 33.83 -13.27
C VAL A 69 -25.81 33.67 -12.91
N VAL A 70 -26.44 32.65 -13.46
CA VAL A 70 -27.88 32.38 -13.22
C VAL A 70 -28.12 31.17 -12.31
N HIS A 71 -27.14 30.28 -12.18
CA HIS A 71 -27.28 29.11 -11.34
C HIS A 71 -25.90 28.54 -10.97
N ALA A 72 -25.73 28.13 -9.72
CA ALA A 72 -24.56 27.40 -9.22
C ALA A 72 -24.96 25.98 -8.86
N GLN A 73 -24.19 25.00 -9.27
CA GLN A 73 -24.46 23.61 -8.95
C GLN A 73 -23.14 22.86 -8.68
N ARG A 74 -23.20 21.88 -7.78
CA ARG A 74 -22.16 20.87 -7.62
C ARG A 74 -22.68 19.54 -8.18
N PRO A 75 -21.88 18.79 -8.93
CA PRO A 75 -22.28 17.46 -9.39
C PRO A 75 -22.50 16.49 -8.24
N ASP A 76 -23.47 15.59 -8.38
CA ASP A 76 -23.52 14.36 -7.56
C ASP A 76 -22.55 13.36 -8.18
N TRP A 77 -21.43 13.16 -7.50
CA TRP A 77 -20.35 12.39 -8.04
C TRP A 77 -20.55 10.88 -7.89
N VAL A 78 -20.28 10.17 -8.97
CA VAL A 78 -19.97 8.74 -8.96
C VAL A 78 -18.44 8.62 -8.90
N ILE A 79 -17.95 8.06 -7.82
CA ILE A 79 -16.53 8.10 -7.47
C ILE A 79 -15.92 6.72 -7.64
N ARG A 80 -14.76 6.68 -8.29
CA ARG A 80 -13.87 5.51 -8.33
C ARG A 80 -12.51 5.95 -7.83
N VAL A 81 -11.97 5.23 -6.86
CA VAL A 81 -10.70 5.57 -6.24
C VAL A 81 -9.75 4.37 -6.25
N THR A 82 -8.49 4.66 -6.53
CA THR A 82 -7.37 3.75 -6.33
C THR A 82 -6.41 4.39 -5.34
N PRO A 83 -5.41 3.70 -4.82
CA PRO A 83 -4.44 4.33 -3.92
C PRO A 83 -3.78 5.59 -4.49
N ARG A 84 -3.77 5.76 -5.80
CA ARG A 84 -2.99 6.81 -6.48
C ARG A 84 -3.79 7.74 -7.38
N SER A 85 -5.01 7.41 -7.62
CA SER A 85 -5.87 8.22 -8.49
C SER A 85 -7.30 8.18 -8.00
N ALA A 86 -8.03 9.28 -8.24
CA ALA A 86 -9.46 9.33 -8.08
C ALA A 86 -10.10 9.74 -9.41
N GLN A 87 -11.17 9.07 -9.77
CA GLN A 87 -12.01 9.40 -10.92
C GLN A 87 -13.42 9.67 -10.42
N LEU A 88 -13.91 10.86 -10.70
CA LEU A 88 -15.23 11.31 -10.34
C LEU A 88 -16.00 11.59 -11.64
N SER A 89 -17.23 11.14 -11.74
CA SER A 89 -18.10 11.43 -12.87
C SER A 89 -19.48 11.82 -12.37
N GLY A 90 -20.10 12.78 -13.02
CA GLY A 90 -21.41 13.29 -12.64
C GLY A 90 -22.09 14.02 -13.77
N ARG A 91 -23.31 14.50 -13.50
CA ARG A 91 -24.06 15.35 -14.40
C ARG A 91 -24.53 16.61 -13.69
N MET A 92 -24.60 17.69 -14.43
CA MET A 92 -25.11 18.97 -13.95
C MET A 92 -25.82 19.74 -15.09
N PHE A 93 -26.55 20.80 -14.77
CA PHE A 93 -27.12 21.74 -15.74
C PHE A 93 -27.77 21.07 -16.96
N GLU A 94 -28.83 20.27 -16.75
CA GLU A 94 -29.67 19.75 -17.84
C GLU A 94 -28.91 18.91 -18.89
N GLY A 95 -27.87 18.21 -18.49
CA GLY A 95 -27.22 17.25 -19.38
C GLY A 95 -25.73 17.48 -19.60
N VAL A 96 -25.09 18.41 -18.89
CA VAL A 96 -23.65 18.51 -18.92
C VAL A 96 -23.03 17.35 -18.14
N GLU A 97 -22.27 16.54 -18.84
CA GLU A 97 -21.46 15.46 -18.25
C GLU A 97 -20.13 16.07 -17.77
N VAL A 98 -19.78 15.76 -16.52
CA VAL A 98 -18.55 16.21 -15.89
C VAL A 98 -17.77 14.98 -15.45
N ALA A 99 -16.49 14.91 -15.84
CA ALA A 99 -15.58 13.92 -15.33
C ALA A 99 -14.33 14.62 -14.78
N GLN A 100 -13.89 14.18 -13.61
CA GLN A 100 -12.69 14.68 -12.96
C GLN A 100 -11.76 13.50 -12.68
N ALA A 101 -10.49 13.61 -13.06
CA ALA A 101 -9.43 12.68 -12.71
C ALA A 101 -8.37 13.41 -11.90
N LEU A 102 -7.99 12.84 -10.76
CA LEU A 102 -6.93 13.35 -9.91
C LEU A 102 -5.86 12.28 -9.79
N ASP A 103 -4.63 12.64 -10.15
CA ASP A 103 -3.47 11.76 -10.18
C ASP A 103 -2.26 12.43 -9.50
N PHE A 104 -1.40 11.64 -8.83
CA PHE A 104 -0.13 12.16 -8.36
C PHE A 104 0.82 12.52 -9.51
N TYR A 105 1.47 13.67 -9.39
CA TYR A 105 2.58 14.02 -10.25
C TYR A 105 3.84 13.26 -9.82
N ARG A 106 4.62 12.81 -10.80
CA ARG A 106 5.74 11.87 -10.61
C ARG A 106 7.02 12.36 -11.28
N GLY A 107 7.38 13.62 -11.08
CA GLY A 107 8.63 14.21 -11.53
C GLY A 107 9.64 14.41 -10.40
N GLN A 108 10.52 15.38 -10.56
CA GLN A 108 11.43 15.86 -9.50
C GLN A 108 10.64 16.62 -8.42
N SER A 109 9.57 17.29 -8.82
CA SER A 109 8.62 17.93 -7.91
C SER A 109 7.60 16.92 -7.38
N LEU A 110 7.06 17.18 -6.20
CA LEU A 110 5.90 16.50 -5.63
C LEU A 110 4.65 17.29 -6.01
N GLY A 111 3.56 16.59 -6.33
CA GLY A 111 2.33 17.30 -6.65
C GLY A 111 1.20 16.39 -7.08
N TYR A 112 0.14 17.02 -7.54
CA TYR A 112 -0.98 16.31 -8.15
C TYR A 112 -1.51 17.08 -9.36
N LEU A 113 -2.12 16.32 -10.26
CA LEU A 113 -2.78 16.78 -11.46
C LEU A 113 -4.26 16.51 -11.34
N ARG A 114 -5.09 17.52 -11.59
CA ARG A 114 -6.54 17.39 -11.65
C ARG A 114 -7.00 17.70 -13.06
N ARG A 115 -7.45 16.69 -13.79
CA ARG A 115 -8.02 16.87 -15.13
C ARG A 115 -9.54 16.91 -15.04
N LEU A 116 -10.13 18.02 -15.43
CA LEU A 116 -11.56 18.22 -15.56
C LEU A 116 -11.96 18.04 -17.03
N LYS A 117 -12.91 17.16 -17.30
CA LYS A 117 -13.53 16.98 -18.62
C LYS A 117 -14.97 17.38 -18.54
N LEU A 118 -15.39 18.22 -19.46
CA LEU A 118 -16.77 18.67 -19.62
C LEU A 118 -17.30 18.20 -20.97
N ARG A 119 -18.53 17.76 -21.04
CA ARG A 119 -19.21 17.42 -22.30
C ARG A 119 -20.65 17.85 -22.23
N ASN A 120 -21.10 18.57 -23.24
CA ASN A 120 -22.50 18.94 -23.36
C ASN A 120 -23.30 17.80 -24.00
N GLY A 121 -24.01 17.02 -23.20
CA GLY A 121 -24.98 16.01 -23.65
C GLY A 121 -26.43 16.53 -23.71
N GLY A 122 -26.63 17.84 -23.47
CA GLY A 122 -27.94 18.49 -23.53
C GLY A 122 -28.40 18.80 -24.96
N GLN A 123 -29.55 19.51 -25.08
CA GLN A 123 -30.18 19.83 -26.38
C GLN A 123 -29.82 21.21 -26.93
N GLY A 124 -29.10 22.04 -26.17
CA GLY A 124 -28.72 23.40 -26.55
C GLY A 124 -27.28 23.74 -26.17
N GLN A 125 -26.79 24.82 -26.77
CA GLN A 125 -25.49 25.39 -26.39
C GLN A 125 -25.54 25.87 -24.93
N ILE A 126 -24.47 25.65 -24.18
CA ILE A 126 -24.34 26.07 -22.78
C ILE A 126 -23.04 26.84 -22.54
N ARG A 127 -23.15 27.89 -21.74
CA ARG A 127 -21.99 28.63 -21.21
C ARG A 127 -21.81 28.32 -19.72
N LEU A 128 -20.62 27.93 -19.38
CA LEU A 128 -20.23 27.59 -18.02
C LEU A 128 -19.09 28.50 -17.56
N ARG A 129 -19.11 28.82 -16.29
CA ARG A 129 -17.95 29.38 -15.59
C ARG A 129 -17.52 28.39 -14.51
N ILE A 130 -16.23 28.06 -14.48
CA ILE A 130 -15.63 27.24 -13.45
C ILE A 130 -14.70 28.14 -12.65
N ILE A 131 -14.93 28.22 -11.33
CA ILE A 131 -14.02 28.92 -10.42
C ILE A 131 -13.29 27.87 -9.60
N GLU A 132 -11.97 27.85 -9.73
CA GLU A 132 -11.07 27.14 -8.83
C GLU A 132 -10.69 28.06 -7.67
N VAL A 133 -10.69 27.51 -6.45
CA VAL A 133 -10.16 28.15 -5.25
C VAL A 133 -9.09 27.24 -4.67
N ALA A 134 -7.86 27.68 -4.66
CA ALA A 134 -6.72 26.93 -4.14
C ALA A 134 -6.01 27.65 -3.00
N ASP A 135 -5.53 26.90 -2.01
CA ASP A 135 -4.66 27.38 -0.94
C ASP A 135 -3.23 26.85 -1.14
N PRO A 136 -2.38 27.50 -1.93
CA PRO A 136 -1.02 27.06 -2.16
C PRO A 136 -0.14 27.16 -0.91
N SER A 137 -0.54 27.97 0.07
CA SER A 137 0.22 28.16 1.31
C SER A 137 -0.06 27.10 2.37
N ALA A 138 -1.15 26.34 2.22
CA ALA A 138 -1.67 25.40 3.22
C ALA A 138 -1.98 26.04 4.61
N ALA A 139 -2.04 27.36 4.67
CA ALA A 139 -2.10 28.11 5.92
C ALA A 139 -3.48 28.11 6.58
N HIS A 140 -4.53 27.86 5.79
CA HIS A 140 -5.91 27.86 6.25
C HIS A 140 -6.37 26.49 6.79
N PHE A 141 -5.48 25.52 6.84
CA PHE A 141 -5.73 24.18 7.38
C PHE A 141 -4.99 23.97 8.68
N GLY A 142 -5.71 23.97 9.79
CA GLY A 142 -5.23 23.42 11.04
C GLY A 142 -5.15 21.90 10.95
N SER A 143 -4.03 21.34 10.49
CA SER A 143 -3.75 19.93 10.68
C SER A 143 -3.06 19.71 12.02
N SER A 144 -3.49 18.71 12.75
CA SER A 144 -2.97 18.26 14.02
C SER A 144 -1.43 18.30 14.09
N GLY A 145 -0.86 19.33 14.72
CA GLY A 145 0.50 19.37 15.23
C GLY A 145 1.66 19.47 14.22
N ARG A 146 1.42 19.53 12.91
CA ARG A 146 2.49 19.67 11.93
C ARG A 146 2.90 21.14 11.77
N ARG A 147 4.20 21.42 11.82
CA ARG A 147 4.74 22.78 11.66
C ARG A 147 4.53 23.29 10.25
N TRP A 148 3.92 24.45 10.14
CA TRP A 148 3.79 25.22 8.90
C TRP A 148 5.10 25.95 8.64
N GLY A 149 5.57 25.93 7.41
CA GLY A 149 6.71 26.73 7.00
C GLY A 149 6.37 28.22 7.01
N SER A 150 7.35 29.09 7.16
CA SER A 150 7.18 30.53 6.93
C SER A 150 6.80 30.76 5.47
N LEU A 151 5.85 31.66 5.25
CA LEU A 151 5.36 31.98 3.92
C LEU A 151 6.32 32.91 3.20
N GLY A 152 6.64 32.56 1.97
CA GLY A 152 7.39 33.42 1.07
C GLY A 152 6.53 34.44 0.33
N VAL A 153 7.14 35.05 -0.65
CA VAL A 153 6.46 35.99 -1.56
C VAL A 153 5.72 35.21 -2.64
N ASN A 154 4.42 35.46 -2.76
CA ASN A 154 3.65 34.91 -3.88
C ASN A 154 3.79 35.87 -5.09
N ALA A 155 4.18 35.33 -6.22
CA ALA A 155 4.28 36.01 -7.46
C ALA A 155 3.34 35.41 -8.52
N PHE A 156 2.77 36.27 -9.34
CA PHE A 156 1.91 35.87 -10.45
C PHE A 156 2.64 36.14 -11.79
N ASN A 157 2.76 35.12 -12.61
CA ASN A 157 3.25 35.24 -13.97
C ASN A 157 2.06 35.48 -14.92
N ARG A 158 1.91 36.68 -15.46
CA ARG A 158 0.78 37.01 -16.34
C ARG A 158 0.73 36.18 -17.62
N GLU A 159 1.87 35.76 -18.14
CA GLU A 159 1.91 35.01 -19.41
C GLU A 159 1.45 33.57 -19.24
N SER A 160 1.82 32.93 -18.13
CA SER A 160 1.46 31.52 -17.82
C SER A 160 0.28 31.37 -16.88
N HIS A 161 -0.24 32.47 -16.29
CA HIS A 161 -1.30 32.43 -15.28
C HIS A 161 -1.00 31.45 -14.14
N VAL A 162 0.19 31.52 -13.58
CA VAL A 162 0.69 30.63 -12.54
C VAL A 162 0.89 31.40 -11.25
N ALA A 163 0.34 30.93 -10.16
CA ALA A 163 0.68 31.41 -8.82
C ALA A 163 1.92 30.67 -8.32
N MET A 164 2.84 31.40 -7.76
CA MET A 164 4.12 30.90 -7.30
C MET A 164 4.35 31.33 -5.85
N ASP A 165 4.90 30.45 -5.08
CA ASP A 165 5.35 30.71 -3.72
C ASP A 165 6.77 30.18 -3.58
N GLU A 166 7.71 31.03 -3.16
CA GLU A 166 9.08 30.67 -2.90
C GLU A 166 9.39 30.90 -1.43
N VAL A 167 9.81 29.84 -0.75
CA VAL A 167 10.24 29.92 0.64
C VAL A 167 11.75 29.88 0.69
N SER A 168 12.35 30.87 1.35
CA SER A 168 13.81 31.06 1.36
C SER A 168 14.56 30.16 2.34
N ASP A 169 13.89 29.60 3.37
CA ASP A 169 14.53 28.75 4.38
C ASP A 169 13.56 27.69 4.96
N PRO A 170 13.70 26.42 4.62
CA PRO A 170 14.52 25.90 3.52
C PRO A 170 13.97 26.36 2.15
N PRO A 171 14.82 26.46 1.12
CA PRO A 171 14.37 26.89 -0.20
C PRO A 171 13.36 25.87 -0.75
N SER A 172 12.21 26.37 -1.15
CA SER A 172 11.16 25.54 -1.77
C SER A 172 10.25 26.41 -2.60
N ALA A 173 9.70 25.84 -3.66
CA ALA A 173 8.79 26.53 -4.55
C ALA A 173 7.46 25.79 -4.70
N ARG A 174 6.37 26.53 -4.83
CA ARG A 174 5.03 26.00 -5.13
C ARG A 174 4.50 26.67 -6.38
N VAL A 175 3.99 25.85 -7.28
CA VAL A 175 3.42 26.31 -8.54
C VAL A 175 2.00 25.78 -8.66
N VAL A 176 1.04 26.67 -8.83
CA VAL A 176 -0.38 26.34 -9.05
C VAL A 176 -0.82 27.01 -10.34
N GLY A 177 -1.46 26.27 -11.22
CA GLY A 177 -1.95 26.83 -12.47
C GLY A 177 -2.80 25.86 -13.27
N ALA A 178 -3.31 26.32 -14.41
CA ALA A 178 -4.19 25.54 -15.25
C ALA A 178 -3.88 25.66 -16.74
N SER A 179 -4.26 24.63 -17.50
CA SER A 179 -4.22 24.62 -18.97
C SER A 179 -5.59 24.15 -19.51
N PRO A 180 -6.28 24.92 -20.38
CA PRO A 180 -5.87 26.26 -20.84
C PRO A 180 -5.84 27.30 -19.71
N SER A 181 -5.10 28.37 -19.92
CA SER A 181 -5.00 29.46 -18.95
C SER A 181 -6.36 30.04 -18.58
N PRO A 182 -6.57 30.41 -17.28
CA PRO A 182 -7.84 31.00 -16.84
C PRO A 182 -8.14 32.34 -17.53
N SER A 183 -9.42 32.63 -17.69
CA SER A 183 -9.90 33.93 -18.22
C SER A 183 -9.68 35.08 -17.24
N LYS A 184 -9.78 34.77 -15.93
CA LYS A 184 -9.52 35.71 -14.84
C LYS A 184 -8.76 35.03 -13.73
N PHE A 185 -7.93 35.80 -13.03
CA PHE A 185 -7.13 35.38 -11.92
C PHE A 185 -7.15 36.37 -10.78
N TYR A 186 -7.33 35.92 -9.55
CA TYR A 186 -7.40 36.80 -8.38
C TYR A 186 -6.69 36.15 -7.19
N MET A 187 -5.99 36.96 -6.41
CA MET A 187 -5.37 36.51 -5.16
C MET A 187 -5.90 37.31 -3.98
N THR A 188 -6.06 36.73 -2.84
CA THR A 188 -6.50 37.38 -1.62
C THR A 188 -6.00 36.67 -0.38
N THR A 189 -5.68 37.46 0.66
CA THR A 189 -5.42 36.92 2.01
C THR A 189 -6.71 36.85 2.86
N ASN A 190 -7.80 37.42 2.33
CA ASN A 190 -9.09 37.47 3.04
C ASN A 190 -10.02 36.36 2.58
N ARG A 191 -10.23 35.37 3.48
CA ARG A 191 -11.10 34.22 3.23
C ARG A 191 -12.56 34.62 2.98
N SER A 192 -13.08 35.60 3.74
CA SER A 192 -14.45 36.08 3.55
C SER A 192 -14.62 36.71 2.16
N ARG A 193 -13.62 37.46 1.70
CA ARG A 193 -13.63 38.06 0.35
C ARG A 193 -13.62 36.95 -0.71
N ALA A 194 -12.82 35.91 -0.56
CA ALA A 194 -12.84 34.77 -1.46
C ALA A 194 -14.23 34.12 -1.52
N GLN A 195 -14.87 33.91 -0.35
CA GLN A 195 -16.22 33.34 -0.28
C GLN A 195 -17.27 34.24 -0.96
N GLU A 196 -17.21 35.55 -0.78
CA GLU A 196 -18.09 36.50 -1.46
C GLU A 196 -17.94 36.41 -3.00
N LEU A 197 -16.71 36.37 -3.52
CA LEU A 197 -16.44 36.26 -4.94
C LEU A 197 -16.94 34.93 -5.53
N VAL A 198 -16.73 33.86 -4.79
CA VAL A 198 -17.26 32.54 -5.15
C VAL A 198 -18.80 32.55 -5.12
N ALA A 199 -19.43 33.13 -4.09
CA ALA A 199 -20.88 33.23 -4.02
C ALA A 199 -21.47 34.06 -5.19
N ALA A 200 -20.77 35.13 -5.58
CA ALA A 200 -21.17 35.94 -6.75
C ALA A 200 -20.90 35.24 -8.10
N GLY A 201 -20.01 34.23 -8.12
CA GLY A 201 -19.59 33.56 -9.37
C GLY A 201 -18.79 34.46 -10.29
N GLU A 202 -18.16 35.53 -9.76
CA GLU A 202 -17.36 36.50 -10.52
C GLU A 202 -16.07 36.84 -9.81
N LEU A 203 -14.98 36.95 -10.61
CA LEU A 203 -13.70 37.43 -10.15
C LEU A 203 -13.41 38.83 -10.72
N PRO A 204 -12.80 39.72 -9.94
CA PRO A 204 -12.28 40.99 -10.48
C PRO A 204 -11.12 40.70 -11.45
N GLU A 205 -10.68 41.73 -12.16
CA GLU A 205 -9.47 41.62 -12.96
C GLU A 205 -8.23 41.46 -12.09
N VAL A 206 -7.19 40.88 -12.68
CA VAL A 206 -5.93 40.43 -12.04
C VAL A 206 -5.39 41.42 -11.01
N THR A 207 -5.11 40.93 -9.82
CA THR A 207 -4.35 41.65 -8.80
C THR A 207 -2.85 41.43 -8.95
N ALA A 208 -2.06 42.41 -8.56
CA ALA A 208 -0.61 42.26 -8.44
C ALA A 208 -0.26 41.22 -7.36
N GLY A 209 0.98 40.75 -7.39
CA GLY A 209 1.48 39.78 -6.41
C GLY A 209 1.25 40.22 -4.97
N MET A 210 0.94 39.25 -4.12
CA MET A 210 0.70 39.42 -2.68
C MET A 210 1.67 38.52 -1.89
N SER A 211 1.94 38.91 -0.66
CA SER A 211 2.74 38.16 0.28
C SER A 211 1.89 37.68 1.46
N GLY A 212 2.24 36.55 2.06
CA GLY A 212 1.56 35.97 3.21
C GLY A 212 0.69 34.75 2.87
N GLN A 213 -0.35 34.55 3.66
CA GLN A 213 -1.30 33.44 3.48
C GLN A 213 -2.29 33.77 2.36
N VAL A 214 -2.03 33.33 1.16
CA VAL A 214 -2.78 33.72 -0.03
C VAL A 214 -3.68 32.60 -0.52
N LEU A 215 -4.94 32.92 -0.79
CA LEU A 215 -5.84 32.11 -1.61
C LEU A 215 -5.73 32.56 -3.06
N VAL A 216 -5.68 31.58 -3.94
CA VAL A 216 -5.65 31.76 -5.39
C VAL A 216 -7.02 31.37 -5.94
N LEU A 217 -7.61 32.25 -6.70
CA LEU A 217 -8.86 32.03 -7.41
C LEU A 217 -8.60 32.16 -8.91
N SER A 218 -8.99 31.16 -9.68
CA SER A 218 -8.93 31.19 -11.14
C SER A 218 -10.31 30.96 -11.75
N SER A 219 -10.65 31.66 -12.84
CA SER A 219 -11.93 31.53 -13.52
C SER A 219 -11.73 31.07 -14.96
N HIS A 220 -12.48 30.06 -15.36
CA HIS A 220 -12.49 29.52 -16.72
C HIS A 220 -13.89 29.65 -17.32
N ASP A 221 -14.03 30.49 -18.33
CA ASP A 221 -15.26 30.60 -19.09
C ASP A 221 -15.24 29.59 -20.24
N VAL A 222 -16.22 28.68 -20.26
CA VAL A 222 -16.32 27.55 -21.19
C VAL A 222 -17.65 27.62 -21.91
N GLU A 223 -17.58 27.64 -23.23
CA GLU A 223 -18.76 27.53 -24.10
C GLU A 223 -18.73 26.18 -24.81
N LEU A 224 -19.83 25.46 -24.74
CA LEU A 224 -19.97 24.10 -25.28
C LEU A 224 -21.19 24.02 -26.20
N ALA A 225 -20.96 23.72 -27.48
CA ALA A 225 -22.02 23.31 -28.38
C ALA A 225 -22.56 21.92 -27.99
N VAL A 226 -23.71 21.51 -28.54
CA VAL A 226 -24.27 20.18 -28.30
C VAL A 226 -23.27 19.09 -28.75
N GLY A 227 -22.98 18.16 -27.88
CA GLY A 227 -21.99 17.09 -28.11
C GLY A 227 -20.53 17.49 -27.95
N GLU A 228 -20.22 18.77 -27.82
CA GLU A 228 -18.86 19.27 -27.65
C GLU A 228 -18.32 18.94 -26.25
N GLY A 229 -17.00 18.68 -26.18
CA GLY A 229 -16.26 18.49 -24.95
C GLY A 229 -15.05 19.40 -24.82
N LYS A 230 -14.70 19.80 -23.60
CA LYS A 230 -13.51 20.55 -23.25
C LYS A 230 -12.82 19.97 -22.03
N ASP A 231 -11.49 20.01 -22.03
CA ASP A 231 -10.64 19.56 -20.94
C ASP A 231 -9.93 20.78 -20.30
N ILE A 232 -9.84 20.76 -18.95
CA ILE A 232 -9.03 21.71 -18.20
C ILE A 232 -8.13 20.90 -17.28
N LEU A 233 -6.83 21.18 -17.28
CA LEU A 233 -5.85 20.53 -16.43
C LEU A 233 -5.37 21.52 -15.36
N PHE A 234 -5.74 21.29 -14.11
CA PHE A 234 -5.21 22.00 -12.96
C PHE A 234 -3.97 21.25 -12.45
N THR A 235 -2.94 21.98 -12.07
CA THR A 235 -1.64 21.46 -11.70
C THR A 235 -1.16 22.13 -10.42
N SER A 236 -0.82 21.33 -9.40
CA SER A 236 -0.24 21.79 -8.14
C SER A 236 1.08 21.06 -7.91
N LEU A 237 2.20 21.80 -7.94
CA LEU A 237 3.56 21.27 -7.79
C LEU A 237 4.30 21.94 -6.63
N TYR A 238 5.03 21.12 -5.88
CA TYR A 238 5.97 21.52 -4.86
C TYR A 238 7.37 21.00 -5.22
N ASN A 239 8.35 21.89 -5.26
CA ASN A 239 9.75 21.53 -5.44
C ASN A 239 10.55 21.93 -4.18
N PRO A 240 11.31 21.01 -3.56
CA PRO A 240 12.12 21.32 -2.38
C PRO A 240 13.38 22.13 -2.72
N GLY A 241 13.58 22.50 -3.97
CA GLY A 241 14.72 23.27 -4.48
C GLY A 241 14.31 24.60 -5.07
N LYS A 242 14.45 24.74 -6.40
CA LYS A 242 14.33 26.01 -7.11
C LYS A 242 12.99 26.17 -7.83
N LEU A 243 12.50 27.40 -7.85
CA LEU A 243 11.31 27.77 -8.59
C LEU A 243 11.42 27.46 -10.10
N GLU A 244 12.59 27.68 -10.70
CA GLU A 244 12.85 27.41 -12.12
C GLU A 244 12.61 25.93 -12.49
N GLU A 245 12.97 25.01 -11.59
CA GLU A 245 12.75 23.57 -11.79
C GLU A 245 11.25 23.25 -11.77
N ALA A 246 10.51 23.80 -10.79
CA ALA A 246 9.06 23.62 -10.71
C ALA A 246 8.33 24.19 -11.93
N LEU A 247 8.75 25.37 -12.43
CA LEU A 247 8.19 25.99 -13.63
C LEU A 247 8.52 25.20 -14.91
N SER A 248 9.74 24.65 -15.00
CA SER A 248 10.12 23.78 -16.11
C SER A 248 9.24 22.52 -16.15
N GLU A 249 9.03 21.87 -15.01
CA GLU A 249 8.13 20.72 -14.92
C GLU A 249 6.68 21.08 -15.23
N PHE A 250 6.19 22.22 -14.73
CA PHE A 250 4.85 22.72 -15.04
C PHE A 250 4.66 22.91 -16.55
N SER A 251 5.64 23.53 -17.24
CA SER A 251 5.60 23.73 -18.69
C SER A 251 5.59 22.40 -19.46
N ARG A 252 6.37 21.41 -19.02
CA ARG A 252 6.38 20.06 -19.60
C ARG A 252 5.02 19.35 -19.44
N ILE A 253 4.38 19.50 -18.29
CA ILE A 253 3.04 18.96 -18.06
C ILE A 253 2.02 19.60 -18.99
N GLN A 254 2.06 20.92 -19.12
CA GLN A 254 1.16 21.65 -20.01
C GLN A 254 1.34 21.29 -21.49
N SER A 255 2.57 21.00 -21.93
CA SER A 255 2.85 20.52 -23.30
C SER A 255 2.37 19.10 -23.56
N GLY A 256 1.82 18.42 -22.56
CA GLY A 256 1.31 17.06 -22.67
C GLY A 256 2.40 15.99 -22.68
N GLU A 257 3.61 16.29 -22.21
CA GLU A 257 4.68 15.30 -22.08
C GLU A 257 4.24 14.16 -21.16
N LYS A 258 4.31 12.94 -21.69
CA LYS A 258 3.96 11.74 -20.91
C LYS A 258 5.19 11.29 -20.13
N LEU A 259 5.10 11.34 -18.81
CA LEU A 259 6.09 10.68 -17.97
C LEU A 259 5.87 9.16 -18.01
N PRO A 260 6.94 8.36 -18.16
CA PRO A 260 6.82 6.93 -18.08
C PRO A 260 6.29 6.54 -16.69
N PRO A 261 5.33 5.60 -16.62
CA PRO A 261 4.86 5.11 -15.33
C PRO A 261 6.06 4.48 -14.58
N PRO A 262 6.25 4.78 -13.30
CA PRO A 262 7.31 4.14 -12.53
C PRO A 262 7.03 2.64 -12.44
N THR A 263 8.07 1.84 -12.65
CA THR A 263 8.03 0.40 -12.36
C THR A 263 7.76 0.20 -10.88
N ARG A 264 6.72 -0.52 -10.53
CA ARG A 264 6.31 -0.72 -9.13
C ARG A 264 5.79 -2.12 -8.90
N PRO A 265 5.95 -2.64 -7.67
CA PRO A 265 5.33 -3.88 -7.28
C PRO A 265 3.82 -3.88 -7.57
N PHE A 266 3.37 -4.99 -8.13
CA PHE A 266 1.97 -5.19 -8.45
C PHE A 266 1.59 -6.63 -8.14
N PHE A 267 0.43 -6.83 -7.53
CA PHE A 267 -0.13 -8.14 -7.25
C PHE A 267 -1.51 -8.26 -7.87
N ALA A 268 -1.80 -9.46 -8.38
CA ALA A 268 -3.14 -9.82 -8.80
C ALA A 268 -3.42 -11.29 -8.47
N ALA A 269 -4.69 -11.62 -8.32
CA ALA A 269 -5.12 -12.97 -7.97
C ALA A 269 -6.47 -13.30 -8.62
N SER A 270 -6.86 -14.56 -8.55
CA SER A 270 -8.15 -15.03 -9.04
C SER A 270 -9.35 -14.40 -8.32
N ASP A 271 -9.19 -13.98 -7.06
CA ASP A 271 -10.18 -13.16 -6.36
C ASP A 271 -9.81 -11.67 -6.51
N PRO A 272 -10.66 -10.86 -7.16
CA PRO A 272 -10.38 -9.44 -7.39
C PRO A 272 -10.29 -8.61 -6.11
N ALA A 273 -10.88 -9.06 -5.00
CA ALA A 273 -10.72 -8.37 -3.70
C ALA A 273 -9.26 -8.42 -3.23
N VAL A 274 -8.55 -9.52 -3.49
CA VAL A 274 -7.10 -9.64 -3.18
C VAL A 274 -6.29 -8.67 -4.03
N THR A 275 -6.60 -8.54 -5.32
CA THR A 275 -5.93 -7.60 -6.22
C THR A 275 -6.12 -6.16 -5.75
N GLU A 276 -7.35 -5.77 -5.43
CA GLU A 276 -7.67 -4.44 -4.95
C GLU A 276 -7.02 -4.15 -3.59
N ALA A 277 -7.19 -5.05 -2.61
CA ALA A 277 -6.58 -4.91 -1.29
C ALA A 277 -5.05 -4.85 -1.35
N SER A 278 -4.41 -5.61 -2.25
CA SER A 278 -2.96 -5.55 -2.46
C SER A 278 -2.48 -4.18 -2.89
N ALA A 279 -3.20 -3.50 -3.79
CA ALA A 279 -2.83 -2.16 -4.23
C ALA A 279 -2.86 -1.15 -3.07
N TRP A 280 -3.89 -1.23 -2.22
CA TRP A 280 -3.99 -0.41 -1.01
C TRP A 280 -2.95 -0.80 0.03
N ALA A 281 -2.66 -2.10 0.19
CA ALA A 281 -1.65 -2.60 1.10
C ALA A 281 -0.25 -2.09 0.75
N ILE A 282 0.12 -2.09 -0.53
CA ILE A 282 1.39 -1.52 -0.99
C ILE A 282 1.49 -0.06 -0.59
N ALA A 283 0.48 0.75 -0.91
CA ALA A 283 0.48 2.18 -0.62
C ALA A 283 0.56 2.48 0.89
N ALA A 284 -0.23 1.76 1.70
CA ALA A 284 -0.23 1.92 3.16
C ALA A 284 1.10 1.46 3.79
N THR A 285 1.71 0.37 3.30
CA THR A 285 3.03 -0.09 3.75
C THR A 285 4.12 0.92 3.42
N GLU A 286 4.13 1.46 2.20
CA GLU A 286 5.08 2.50 1.77
C GLU A 286 4.97 3.74 2.67
N SER A 287 3.75 4.20 2.97
CA SER A 287 3.51 5.35 3.86
C SER A 287 3.84 5.06 5.32
N GLY A 288 3.67 3.82 5.78
CA GLY A 288 3.99 3.40 7.14
C GLY A 288 5.46 3.61 7.53
N SER A 289 6.37 3.63 6.54
CA SER A 289 7.78 3.96 6.79
C SER A 289 8.01 5.39 7.30
N TYR A 290 7.00 6.24 7.23
CA TYR A 290 7.00 7.62 7.73
C TYR A 290 6.10 7.83 8.95
N SER A 291 5.49 6.76 9.48
CA SER A 291 4.65 6.84 10.70
C SER A 291 5.42 7.52 11.84
N ASP A 292 4.72 8.31 12.64
CA ASP A 292 5.30 8.90 13.84
C ASP A 292 5.48 7.85 14.96
N ASP A 293 4.78 6.70 14.86
CA ASP A 293 4.99 5.56 15.75
C ASP A 293 6.20 4.72 15.26
N PRO A 294 7.31 4.68 16.03
CA PRO A 294 8.48 3.90 15.67
C PRO A 294 8.19 2.40 15.48
N LEU A 295 7.25 1.84 16.26
CA LEU A 295 6.88 0.43 16.10
C LEU A 295 6.23 0.15 14.75
N GLU A 296 5.31 0.98 14.30
CA GLU A 296 4.69 0.83 12.99
C GLU A 296 5.75 0.86 11.89
N ARG A 297 6.74 1.76 11.98
CA ARG A 297 7.86 1.83 11.04
C ARG A 297 8.68 0.54 11.00
N TYR A 298 9.03 0.00 12.17
CA TYR A 298 9.86 -1.22 12.22
C TYR A 298 9.08 -2.47 11.85
N GLU A 299 7.79 -2.52 12.16
CA GLU A 299 6.89 -3.60 11.72
C GLU A 299 6.75 -3.66 10.19
N THR A 300 6.76 -2.52 9.51
CA THR A 300 6.64 -2.46 8.05
C THR A 300 7.98 -2.67 7.32
N LEU A 301 9.12 -2.54 8.00
CA LEU A 301 10.45 -2.53 7.36
C LEU A 301 10.73 -3.79 6.55
N ARG A 302 10.35 -4.96 7.05
CA ARG A 302 10.55 -6.24 6.37
C ARG A 302 9.81 -6.29 5.03
N THR A 303 8.53 -5.90 5.04
CA THR A 303 7.69 -5.86 3.85
C THR A 303 8.15 -4.77 2.89
N LEU A 304 8.55 -3.62 3.44
CA LEU A 304 9.10 -2.52 2.65
C LEU A 304 10.34 -2.94 1.86
N ALA A 305 11.14 -3.87 2.38
CA ALA A 305 12.31 -4.40 1.67
C ALA A 305 11.94 -5.06 0.32
N TYR A 306 10.78 -5.71 0.23
CA TYR A 306 10.26 -6.26 -1.03
C TYR A 306 9.67 -5.20 -1.96
N LEU A 307 9.04 -4.16 -1.40
CA LEU A 307 8.26 -3.18 -2.16
C LEU A 307 9.09 -1.96 -2.57
N ASP A 308 9.92 -1.48 -1.67
CA ASP A 308 10.72 -0.26 -1.80
C ASP A 308 12.07 -0.39 -1.08
N PRO A 309 13.05 -1.04 -1.71
CA PRO A 309 14.37 -1.23 -1.09
C PRO A 309 15.07 0.08 -0.76
N ALA A 310 14.82 1.16 -1.50
CA ALA A 310 15.39 2.47 -1.21
C ALA A 310 14.75 3.10 0.05
N GLY A 311 13.43 2.96 0.21
CA GLY A 311 12.71 3.37 1.43
C GLY A 311 13.14 2.56 2.65
N ALA A 312 13.32 1.25 2.50
CA ALA A 312 13.86 0.40 3.55
C ALA A 312 15.27 0.84 3.96
N ARG A 313 16.14 1.15 3.02
CA ARG A 313 17.51 1.64 3.27
C ARG A 313 17.52 2.97 4.00
N ARG A 314 16.65 3.91 3.60
CA ARG A 314 16.47 5.18 4.31
C ARG A 314 16.03 4.95 5.75
N LEU A 315 15.00 4.14 5.99
CA LEU A 315 14.49 3.85 7.32
C LEU A 315 15.57 3.21 8.23
N ILE A 316 16.37 2.30 7.69
CA ILE A 316 17.53 1.72 8.40
C ILE A 316 18.53 2.82 8.79
N SER A 317 18.82 3.76 7.88
CA SER A 317 19.77 4.86 8.14
C SER A 317 19.27 5.83 9.21
N GLU A 318 17.99 6.20 9.16
CA GLU A 318 17.32 7.04 10.17
C GLU A 318 17.33 6.35 11.55
N SER A 319 17.02 5.05 11.58
CA SER A 319 17.00 4.26 12.81
C SER A 319 18.38 4.12 13.43
N LYS A 320 19.42 4.02 12.59
CA LYS A 320 20.82 4.03 13.06
C LYS A 320 21.20 5.34 13.76
N ALA A 321 20.70 6.48 13.27
CA ALA A 321 20.92 7.78 13.90
C ALA A 321 20.18 7.92 15.24
N ALA A 322 19.03 7.27 15.41
CA ALA A 322 18.26 7.25 16.65
C ALA A 322 18.77 6.24 17.70
N MET A 323 19.70 5.35 17.33
CA MET A 323 20.19 4.27 18.19
C MET A 323 21.01 4.80 19.37
N ARG A 324 20.77 4.28 20.54
CA ARG A 324 21.47 4.61 21.79
C ARG A 324 22.90 4.01 21.80
N ARG A 325 23.73 4.46 22.75
CA ARG A 325 25.13 4.00 22.86
C ARG A 325 25.23 2.50 23.12
N ASP A 326 24.30 1.93 23.90
CA ASP A 326 24.26 0.51 24.24
C ASP A 326 23.76 -0.40 23.10
N GLY A 327 23.28 0.17 22.02
CA GLY A 327 22.75 -0.55 20.88
C GLY A 327 21.22 -0.71 20.90
N SER A 328 20.55 -0.22 21.92
CA SER A 328 19.07 -0.20 21.96
C SER A 328 18.50 0.94 21.11
N LEU A 329 17.25 0.78 20.75
CA LEU A 329 16.41 1.89 20.30
C LEU A 329 15.66 2.52 21.47
N PRO A 330 15.21 3.78 21.36
CA PRO A 330 14.28 4.36 22.31
C PRO A 330 12.95 3.57 22.30
N HIS A 331 12.36 3.41 23.47
CA HIS A 331 11.00 2.84 23.57
C HIS A 331 9.97 3.80 22.99
N SER A 332 8.99 3.29 22.25
CA SER A 332 8.03 4.10 21.50
C SER A 332 7.15 5.02 22.36
N LEU A 333 6.76 4.56 23.55
CA LEU A 333 5.94 5.36 24.50
C LEU A 333 6.76 6.12 25.52
N GLU A 334 7.94 5.62 25.88
CA GLU A 334 8.84 6.21 26.88
C GLU A 334 10.27 6.32 26.30
N PRO A 335 10.56 7.33 25.47
CA PRO A 335 11.84 7.44 24.74
C PRO A 335 13.09 7.49 25.64
N SER A 336 12.95 7.79 26.92
CA SER A 336 14.03 7.73 27.92
C SER A 336 14.49 6.31 28.23
N ARG A 337 13.64 5.31 28.04
CA ARG A 337 13.92 3.90 28.27
C ARG A 337 14.37 3.17 26.99
N PRO A 338 15.12 2.06 27.13
CA PRO A 338 15.44 1.21 25.99
C PRO A 338 14.22 0.40 25.56
N GLY A 339 13.97 0.34 24.24
CA GLY A 339 12.89 -0.44 23.61
C GLY A 339 13.42 -1.80 23.14
N VAL A 340 13.09 -2.85 23.86
CA VAL A 340 13.51 -4.22 23.50
C VAL A 340 12.77 -4.69 22.26
N LEU A 341 11.45 -4.50 22.18
CA LEU A 341 10.65 -4.89 21.03
C LEU A 341 11.04 -4.09 19.78
N GLU A 342 11.22 -2.78 19.91
CA GLU A 342 11.64 -1.90 18.83
C GLU A 342 13.00 -2.34 18.26
N THR A 343 13.93 -2.69 19.15
CA THR A 343 15.27 -3.15 18.77
C THR A 343 15.20 -4.52 18.06
N ALA A 344 14.35 -5.43 18.54
CA ALA A 344 14.15 -6.72 17.91
C ALA A 344 13.52 -6.60 16.51
N LEU A 345 12.51 -5.75 16.37
CA LEU A 345 11.84 -5.52 15.08
C LEU A 345 12.76 -4.86 14.06
N LEU A 346 13.53 -3.83 14.48
CA LEU A 346 14.54 -3.24 13.60
C LEU A 346 15.60 -4.27 13.19
N LEU A 347 16.14 -5.03 14.12
CA LEU A 347 17.14 -6.06 13.82
C LEU A 347 16.61 -7.06 12.81
N LYS A 348 15.40 -7.57 13.01
CA LYS A 348 14.74 -8.50 12.09
C LYS A 348 14.56 -7.87 10.71
N GLY A 349 14.09 -6.62 10.64
CA GLY A 349 13.92 -5.89 9.37
C GLY A 349 15.23 -5.67 8.63
N VAL A 350 16.30 -5.26 9.33
CA VAL A 350 17.66 -5.09 8.74
C VAL A 350 18.20 -6.43 8.24
N ALA A 351 18.07 -7.50 9.03
CA ALA A 351 18.53 -8.81 8.64
C ALA A 351 17.76 -9.35 7.41
N SER A 352 16.44 -9.16 7.36
CA SER A 352 15.63 -9.52 6.20
C SER A 352 16.03 -8.72 4.94
N PHE A 353 16.26 -7.41 5.07
CA PHE A 353 16.73 -6.57 3.96
C PHE A 353 18.07 -7.06 3.41
N VAL A 354 19.03 -7.37 4.30
CA VAL A 354 20.35 -7.91 3.92
C VAL A 354 20.22 -9.27 3.26
N ALA A 355 19.41 -10.17 3.80
CA ALA A 355 19.19 -11.49 3.24
C ALA A 355 18.55 -11.43 1.85
N LEU A 356 17.50 -10.60 1.68
CA LEU A 356 16.85 -10.37 0.39
C LEU A 356 17.80 -9.80 -0.67
N SER A 357 18.72 -8.91 -0.27
CA SER A 357 19.71 -8.33 -1.19
C SER A 357 20.64 -9.37 -1.78
N GLN A 358 20.90 -10.47 -1.06
CA GLN A 358 21.90 -11.50 -1.39
C GLN A 358 23.29 -10.91 -1.74
N ASP A 359 23.55 -9.68 -1.28
CA ASP A 359 24.79 -8.96 -1.52
C ASP A 359 25.73 -9.05 -0.32
N ARG A 360 26.81 -9.82 -0.47
CA ARG A 360 27.82 -9.97 0.57
C ARG A 360 28.54 -8.66 0.92
N LYS A 361 28.63 -7.70 -0.01
CA LYS A 361 29.24 -6.39 0.28
C LYS A 361 28.32 -5.59 1.19
N LEU A 362 27.02 -5.56 0.88
CA LEU A 362 26.00 -4.95 1.71
C LEU A 362 25.94 -5.61 3.10
N ALA A 363 25.94 -6.94 3.13
CA ALA A 363 25.97 -7.70 4.39
C ALA A 363 27.16 -7.30 5.27
N ARG A 364 28.36 -7.17 4.71
CA ARG A 364 29.56 -6.70 5.44
C ARG A 364 29.43 -5.25 5.92
N ALA A 365 28.84 -4.37 5.13
CA ALA A 365 28.64 -2.97 5.47
C ALA A 365 27.65 -2.78 6.64
N ASP A 366 26.56 -3.58 6.66
CA ASP A 366 25.53 -3.50 7.68
C ASP A 366 25.77 -4.40 8.90
N TYR A 367 26.70 -5.35 8.82
CA TYR A 367 27.01 -6.27 9.92
C TYR A 367 27.35 -5.59 11.26
N PRO A 368 28.11 -4.48 11.30
CA PRO A 368 28.35 -3.77 12.56
C PRO A 368 27.06 -3.30 13.26
N LEU A 369 26.06 -2.86 12.50
CA LEU A 369 24.74 -2.51 13.01
C LEU A 369 24.02 -3.75 13.55
N VAL A 370 23.95 -4.83 12.75
CA VAL A 370 23.34 -6.10 13.14
C VAL A 370 23.96 -6.64 14.43
N LYS A 371 25.29 -6.65 14.50
CA LYS A 371 26.03 -7.12 15.69
C LYS A 371 25.71 -6.29 16.92
N LYS A 372 25.63 -4.96 16.79
CA LYS A 372 25.36 -4.06 17.90
C LYS A 372 23.94 -4.26 18.47
N LEU A 373 22.92 -4.29 17.60
CA LEU A 373 21.53 -4.57 17.99
C LEU A 373 21.39 -5.97 18.62
N ALA A 374 21.97 -7.01 18.01
CA ALA A 374 21.93 -8.38 18.52
C ALA A 374 22.65 -8.50 19.87
N SER A 375 23.79 -7.83 20.05
CA SER A 375 24.52 -7.85 21.34
C SER A 375 23.72 -7.20 22.46
N TYR A 376 22.98 -6.13 22.19
CA TYR A 376 22.03 -5.55 23.15
C TYR A 376 20.94 -6.56 23.54
N LEU A 377 20.30 -7.21 22.56
CA LEU A 377 19.24 -8.19 22.82
C LEU A 377 19.74 -9.41 23.62
N VAL A 378 20.96 -9.87 23.35
CA VAL A 378 21.62 -10.91 24.16
C VAL A 378 21.82 -10.44 25.61
N ALA A 379 22.27 -9.20 25.80
CA ALA A 379 22.50 -8.63 27.14
C ALA A 379 21.19 -8.37 27.91
N SER A 380 20.12 -7.97 27.21
CA SER A 380 18.80 -7.69 27.80
C SER A 380 18.01 -8.96 28.15
N SER A 381 18.41 -10.13 27.63
CA SER A 381 17.76 -11.43 27.91
C SER A 381 18.50 -12.15 29.04
N LYS A 382 18.27 -11.72 30.29
CA LYS A 382 18.89 -12.36 31.47
C LYS A 382 18.33 -13.78 31.66
N ASP A 383 19.21 -14.73 31.89
CA ASP A 383 18.87 -16.15 32.02
C ASP A 383 17.96 -16.68 30.89
N SER A 384 18.15 -16.12 29.67
CA SER A 384 17.31 -16.38 28.50
C SER A 384 15.85 -16.00 28.67
N ARG A 385 15.53 -15.12 29.59
CA ARG A 385 14.22 -14.51 29.81
C ARG A 385 14.23 -13.06 29.35
N VAL A 386 13.12 -12.65 28.75
CA VAL A 386 12.91 -11.27 28.30
C VAL A 386 11.78 -10.68 29.14
N GLU A 387 12.15 -9.81 30.07
CA GLU A 387 11.21 -9.10 30.91
C GLU A 387 11.04 -7.66 30.40
N THR A 388 9.80 -7.21 30.33
CA THR A 388 9.49 -5.84 29.95
C THR A 388 8.79 -5.14 31.11
N GLU A 389 9.34 -4.00 31.51
CA GLU A 389 8.69 -3.14 32.53
C GLU A 389 7.70 -2.17 31.89
N ALA A 390 7.82 -1.93 30.58
CA ALA A 390 7.02 -0.97 29.86
C ALA A 390 5.91 -1.63 29.07
N SER A 391 4.79 -0.91 28.96
CA SER A 391 3.61 -1.33 28.22
C SER A 391 3.89 -1.51 26.73
N LEU A 392 3.37 -2.58 26.14
CA LEU A 392 3.40 -2.79 24.70
C LEU A 392 2.37 -1.89 24.00
N PRO A 393 2.71 -1.21 22.92
CA PRO A 393 1.82 -0.26 22.26
C PRO A 393 0.80 -0.92 21.31
N GLN A 394 0.52 -2.21 21.46
CA GLN A 394 -0.54 -2.85 20.69
C GLN A 394 -1.91 -2.27 21.05
N GLY A 395 -2.64 -1.76 20.05
CA GLY A 395 -3.83 -0.94 20.24
C GLY A 395 -4.88 -1.55 21.18
N TRP A 396 -5.28 -2.81 20.96
CA TRP A 396 -6.29 -3.48 21.79
C TRP A 396 -5.84 -3.69 23.24
N ARG A 397 -4.53 -3.87 23.48
CA ARG A 397 -4.02 -4.06 24.85
C ARG A 397 -4.16 -2.82 25.71
N ARG A 398 -4.11 -1.62 25.12
CA ARG A 398 -4.34 -0.36 25.85
C ARG A 398 -5.70 -0.33 26.53
N SER A 399 -6.71 -0.95 25.92
CA SER A 399 -8.05 -1.03 26.47
C SER A 399 -8.19 -2.04 27.61
N MET A 400 -7.19 -2.89 27.87
CA MET A 400 -7.20 -3.82 29.01
C MET A 400 -6.99 -3.12 30.38
N GLY A 401 -6.60 -1.87 30.39
CA GLY A 401 -6.40 -1.10 31.64
C GLY A 401 -5.46 -1.81 32.61
N ARG A 402 -5.91 -2.11 33.84
CA ARG A 402 -5.12 -2.87 34.84
C ARG A 402 -4.77 -4.29 34.42
N GLY A 403 -5.46 -4.84 33.43
CA GLY A 403 -5.17 -6.16 32.83
C GLY A 403 -4.06 -6.12 31.78
N TYR A 404 -3.43 -4.98 31.56
CA TYR A 404 -2.35 -4.84 30.59
C TYR A 404 -1.21 -5.85 30.88
N PRO A 405 -0.71 -6.59 29.85
CA PRO A 405 0.35 -7.55 30.06
C PRO A 405 1.68 -6.87 30.41
N THR A 406 2.33 -7.37 31.45
CA THR A 406 3.67 -6.92 31.92
C THR A 406 4.50 -8.12 32.33
N GLY A 407 5.79 -7.96 32.49
CA GLY A 407 6.72 -9.03 32.83
C GLY A 407 7.20 -9.82 31.63
N GLU A 408 7.16 -11.14 31.68
CA GLU A 408 7.54 -11.99 30.55
C GLU A 408 6.36 -12.09 29.56
N ILE A 409 6.49 -11.51 28.36
CA ILE A 409 5.47 -11.49 27.35
C ILE A 409 5.90 -12.35 26.15
N PRO A 410 5.12 -13.38 25.74
CA PRO A 410 5.49 -14.29 24.66
C PRO A 410 5.85 -13.56 23.35
N GLU A 411 5.07 -12.56 22.95
CA GLU A 411 5.33 -11.78 21.72
C GLU A 411 6.72 -11.14 21.73
N VAL A 412 7.10 -10.51 22.83
CA VAL A 412 8.41 -9.83 22.93
C VAL A 412 9.53 -10.86 22.94
N SER A 413 9.40 -11.92 23.73
CA SER A 413 10.38 -12.99 23.81
C SER A 413 10.61 -13.66 22.46
N LEU A 414 9.55 -13.95 21.72
CA LEU A 414 9.62 -14.57 20.39
C LEU A 414 10.13 -13.59 19.32
N ALA A 415 9.82 -12.29 19.43
CA ALA A 415 10.40 -11.29 18.57
C ALA A 415 11.92 -11.21 18.74
N VAL A 416 12.42 -11.25 19.99
CA VAL A 416 13.85 -11.28 20.29
C VAL A 416 14.50 -12.54 19.75
N ALA A 417 13.90 -13.71 19.99
CA ALA A 417 14.41 -14.98 19.48
C ALA A 417 14.51 -15.00 17.95
N GLY A 418 13.44 -14.59 17.25
CA GLY A 418 13.42 -14.50 15.80
C GLY A 418 14.41 -13.46 15.22
N ALA A 419 14.62 -12.35 15.91
CA ALA A 419 15.61 -11.35 15.52
C ALA A 419 17.05 -11.86 15.67
N LEU A 420 17.33 -12.62 16.75
CA LEU A 420 18.65 -13.23 16.96
C LEU A 420 18.94 -14.34 15.94
N GLU A 421 17.93 -15.12 15.55
CA GLU A 421 18.07 -16.09 14.47
C GLU A 421 18.40 -15.42 13.15
N ALA A 422 17.67 -14.35 12.80
CA ALA A 422 17.95 -13.57 11.60
C ALA A 422 19.37 -12.94 11.63
N ALA A 423 19.81 -12.42 12.78
CA ALA A 423 21.16 -11.93 12.97
C ALA A 423 22.22 -13.03 12.78
N SER A 424 21.93 -14.26 13.24
CA SER A 424 22.80 -15.43 13.03
C SER A 424 22.98 -15.73 11.55
N GLN A 425 21.92 -15.63 10.75
CA GLN A 425 21.98 -15.82 9.29
C GLN A 425 22.89 -14.78 8.64
N VAL A 426 22.74 -13.49 8.99
CA VAL A 426 23.63 -12.43 8.47
C VAL A 426 25.07 -12.64 8.90
N ALA A 427 25.31 -13.07 10.14
CA ALA A 427 26.66 -13.37 10.62
C ALA A 427 27.30 -14.50 9.80
N ARG A 428 26.55 -15.55 9.43
CA ARG A 428 27.02 -16.61 8.51
C ARG A 428 27.37 -16.07 7.13
N MET A 429 26.54 -15.21 6.55
CA MET A 429 26.79 -14.59 5.23
C MET A 429 28.12 -13.84 5.18
N VAL A 430 28.56 -13.26 6.31
CA VAL A 430 29.84 -12.53 6.42
C VAL A 430 30.95 -13.34 7.08
N SER A 431 30.76 -14.66 7.24
CA SER A 431 31.76 -15.60 7.80
C SER A 431 32.15 -15.28 9.25
N LYS A 432 31.23 -14.83 10.10
CA LYS A 432 31.39 -14.61 11.53
C LYS A 432 30.79 -15.76 12.35
N ALA A 433 31.44 -16.92 12.31
CA ALA A 433 30.90 -18.18 12.86
C ALA A 433 30.60 -18.09 14.38
N ASP A 434 31.48 -17.47 15.17
CA ASP A 434 31.31 -17.35 16.64
C ASP A 434 30.07 -16.50 16.97
N ASP A 435 29.91 -15.35 16.31
CA ASP A 435 28.74 -14.50 16.50
C ASP A 435 27.48 -15.22 16.03
N ALA A 436 27.53 -15.95 14.90
CA ALA A 436 26.42 -16.75 14.39
C ALA A 436 25.99 -17.84 15.39
N GLY A 437 26.94 -18.56 15.94
CA GLY A 437 26.69 -19.57 16.99
C GLY A 437 26.03 -18.97 18.22
N ARG A 438 26.62 -17.89 18.75
CA ARG A 438 26.14 -17.20 19.96
C ARG A 438 24.72 -16.67 19.80
N PHE A 439 24.40 -16.03 18.65
CA PHE A 439 23.07 -15.45 18.42
C PHE A 439 22.02 -16.56 18.29
N ARG A 440 22.31 -17.63 17.53
CA ARG A 440 21.43 -18.78 17.37
C ARG A 440 21.14 -19.45 18.70
N GLU A 441 22.18 -19.81 19.45
CA GLU A 441 22.06 -20.47 20.75
C GLU A 441 21.17 -19.66 21.71
N ARG A 442 21.40 -18.33 21.78
CA ARG A 442 20.57 -17.45 22.62
C ARG A 442 19.10 -17.42 22.16
N GLY A 443 18.84 -17.36 20.86
CA GLY A 443 17.49 -17.40 20.31
C GLY A 443 16.77 -18.70 20.64
N GLU A 444 17.44 -19.86 20.46
CA GLU A 444 16.93 -21.18 20.81
C GLU A 444 16.61 -21.27 22.31
N MET A 445 17.53 -20.82 23.18
CA MET A 445 17.30 -20.80 24.63
C MET A 445 16.10 -19.95 25.04
N ILE A 446 15.90 -18.78 24.43
CA ILE A 446 14.73 -17.93 24.70
C ILE A 446 13.46 -18.66 24.26
N SER A 447 13.42 -19.25 23.08
CA SER A 447 12.28 -20.03 22.57
C SER A 447 11.92 -21.19 23.48
N ASP A 448 12.94 -21.90 24.01
CA ASP A 448 12.74 -22.97 24.98
C ASP A 448 12.19 -22.46 26.32
N GLN A 449 12.63 -21.29 26.79
CA GLN A 449 12.04 -20.68 27.99
C GLN A 449 10.59 -20.29 27.77
N VAL A 450 10.22 -19.73 26.60
CA VAL A 450 8.81 -19.46 26.24
C VAL A 450 7.98 -20.73 26.32
N ARG A 451 8.47 -21.82 25.70
CA ARG A 451 7.76 -23.13 25.72
C ARG A 451 7.56 -23.66 27.13
N LYS A 452 8.56 -23.56 27.99
CA LYS A 452 8.52 -24.09 29.37
C LYS A 452 7.71 -23.21 30.32
N ARG A 453 7.65 -21.91 30.10
CA ARG A 453 7.18 -20.96 31.11
C ARG A 453 5.93 -20.18 30.69
N LEU A 454 5.69 -20.03 29.40
CA LEU A 454 4.64 -19.16 28.85
C LEU A 454 3.61 -19.93 28.02
N VAL A 455 3.67 -21.26 28.01
CA VAL A 455 2.62 -22.12 27.46
C VAL A 455 1.85 -22.73 28.64
N ASP A 456 0.52 -22.71 28.54
CA ASP A 456 -0.37 -23.29 29.57
C ASP A 456 -0.49 -24.78 29.43
N GLU A 457 -1.22 -25.43 30.35
CA GLU A 457 -1.46 -26.90 30.37
C GLU A 457 -2.23 -27.40 29.13
N ARG A 458 -2.95 -26.53 28.45
CA ARG A 458 -3.67 -26.81 27.19
C ARG A 458 -2.78 -26.68 25.95
N GLY A 459 -1.55 -26.23 26.10
CA GLY A 459 -0.62 -26.00 25.01
C GLY A 459 -0.76 -24.64 24.34
N PHE A 460 -1.48 -23.68 24.94
CA PHE A 460 -1.64 -22.33 24.39
C PHE A 460 -0.65 -21.33 25.00
N LEU A 461 -0.22 -20.37 24.18
CA LEU A 461 0.57 -19.25 24.66
C LEU A 461 -0.25 -18.40 25.64
N ALA A 462 0.28 -18.21 26.82
CA ALA A 462 -0.29 -17.29 27.81
C ALA A 462 -0.21 -15.85 27.34
N LEU A 463 -1.02 -14.96 27.91
CA LEU A 463 -0.93 -13.52 27.66
C LEU A 463 0.42 -12.98 28.19
N CYS A 464 0.79 -13.35 29.42
CA CYS A 464 2.08 -13.04 30.02
C CYS A 464 2.31 -13.84 31.30
N ARG A 465 3.57 -13.80 31.81
CA ARG A 465 3.86 -14.08 33.21
C ARG A 465 4.17 -12.77 33.91
N ASP A 466 3.29 -12.35 34.82
CA ASP A 466 3.38 -11.06 35.47
C ASP A 466 4.60 -10.91 36.38
N SER A 467 4.87 -9.71 36.88
CA SER A 467 5.97 -9.43 37.79
C SER A 467 5.89 -10.17 39.13
N ALA A 468 4.72 -10.68 39.51
CA ALA A 468 4.52 -11.56 40.65
C ALA A 468 4.77 -13.03 40.34
N GLY A 469 5.17 -13.36 39.11
CA GLY A 469 5.45 -14.72 38.64
C GLY A 469 4.21 -15.54 38.27
N ARG A 470 2.99 -14.96 38.26
CA ARG A 470 1.75 -15.66 37.93
C ARG A 470 1.59 -15.75 36.43
N LEU A 471 1.27 -16.93 35.93
CA LEU A 471 0.94 -17.15 34.51
C LEU A 471 -0.49 -16.66 34.26
N ARG A 472 -0.63 -15.72 33.33
CA ARG A 472 -1.92 -15.19 32.90
C ARG A 472 -2.32 -15.88 31.58
N THR A 473 -3.36 -16.69 31.68
CA THR A 473 -3.87 -17.52 30.58
C THR A 473 -5.14 -16.93 29.96
N ASP A 474 -5.26 -15.60 29.97
CA ASP A 474 -6.39 -14.91 29.37
C ASP A 474 -6.48 -15.22 27.87
N GLU A 475 -7.64 -15.68 27.43
CA GLU A 475 -7.87 -15.99 26.03
C GLU A 475 -7.96 -14.73 25.20
N THR A 476 -6.91 -14.49 24.40
CA THR A 476 -6.80 -13.32 23.52
C THR A 476 -6.16 -13.72 22.19
N VAL A 477 -6.35 -12.90 21.16
CA VAL A 477 -5.71 -13.08 19.84
C VAL A 477 -4.18 -12.92 19.89
N ASP A 478 -3.63 -12.51 21.02
CA ASP A 478 -2.19 -12.29 21.20
C ASP A 478 -1.34 -13.53 20.95
N MET A 479 -1.93 -14.74 21.11
CA MET A 479 -1.24 -15.98 20.77
C MET A 479 -0.86 -16.08 19.29
N ALA A 480 -1.72 -15.61 18.38
CA ALA A 480 -1.43 -15.61 16.95
C ALA A 480 -0.34 -14.57 16.61
N VAL A 481 -0.42 -13.41 17.24
CA VAL A 481 0.61 -12.37 17.05
C VAL A 481 1.97 -12.83 17.57
N ALA A 482 2.01 -13.49 18.72
CA ALA A 482 3.24 -14.04 19.27
C ALA A 482 3.80 -15.19 18.39
N ALA A 483 2.97 -16.13 17.97
CA ALA A 483 3.37 -17.23 17.10
C ALA A 483 3.89 -16.73 15.72
N TYR A 484 3.32 -15.67 15.19
CA TYR A 484 3.81 -15.02 13.98
C TYR A 484 5.25 -14.49 14.13
N ARG A 485 5.67 -14.01 15.32
CA ARG A 485 7.01 -13.46 15.55
C ARG A 485 8.12 -14.46 15.32
N HIS A 486 7.90 -15.67 15.75
CA HIS A 486 8.86 -16.77 15.59
C HIS A 486 8.15 -18.13 15.68
N PRO A 487 8.19 -18.96 14.63
CA PRO A 487 7.50 -20.23 14.58
C PRO A 487 8.26 -21.30 15.43
N PHE A 488 8.08 -21.27 16.75
CA PHE A 488 8.69 -22.25 17.67
C PHE A 488 7.79 -23.43 18.00
N LEU A 489 6.48 -23.27 17.81
CA LEU A 489 5.50 -24.33 17.95
C LEU A 489 5.53 -25.26 16.73
N GLY A 490 5.29 -26.53 16.93
CA GLY A 490 5.12 -27.48 15.84
C GLY A 490 3.82 -27.23 15.06
N SER A 491 3.72 -27.77 13.85
CA SER A 491 2.53 -27.58 13.00
C SER A 491 1.24 -28.05 13.68
N ALA A 492 1.29 -29.12 14.48
CA ALA A 492 0.13 -29.62 15.20
C ALA A 492 -0.37 -28.67 16.30
N GLU A 493 0.56 -28.04 17.04
CA GLU A 493 0.26 -27.07 18.10
C GLU A 493 -0.26 -25.77 17.51
N LEU A 494 0.33 -25.26 16.42
CA LEU A 494 -0.16 -24.10 15.67
C LEU A 494 -1.56 -24.35 15.13
N ALA A 495 -1.82 -25.54 14.58
CA ALA A 495 -3.14 -25.95 14.10
C ALA A 495 -4.18 -26.01 15.23
N ALA A 496 -3.79 -26.45 16.43
CA ALA A 496 -4.67 -26.45 17.58
C ALA A 496 -5.01 -25.05 18.07
N ALA A 497 -4.02 -24.15 18.12
CA ALA A 497 -4.23 -22.74 18.46
C ALA A 497 -5.17 -22.06 17.47
N HIS A 498 -4.98 -22.27 16.17
CA HIS A 498 -5.87 -21.74 15.14
C HIS A 498 -7.31 -22.23 15.31
N ARG A 499 -7.53 -23.54 15.55
CA ARG A 499 -8.87 -24.10 15.78
C ARG A 499 -9.58 -23.45 16.97
N LEU A 500 -8.86 -23.09 18.02
CA LEU A 500 -9.44 -22.36 19.15
C LEU A 500 -9.92 -20.97 18.70
N LEU A 501 -9.10 -20.24 17.95
CA LEU A 501 -9.48 -18.91 17.43
C LEU A 501 -10.69 -19.00 16.48
N GLU A 502 -10.73 -20.02 15.62
CA GLU A 502 -11.85 -20.25 14.71
C GLU A 502 -13.15 -20.55 15.48
N LYS A 503 -13.09 -21.33 16.55
CA LYS A 503 -14.28 -21.75 17.30
C LYS A 503 -14.88 -20.63 18.16
N ASP A 504 -14.05 -19.94 18.94
CA ASP A 504 -14.52 -19.07 20.02
C ASP A 504 -14.40 -17.58 19.71
N PHE A 505 -13.60 -17.21 18.72
CA PHE A 505 -13.30 -15.81 18.36
C PHE A 505 -13.84 -15.41 16.99
N ASP A 506 -14.17 -16.36 16.10
CA ASP A 506 -14.37 -16.07 14.68
C ASP A 506 -15.59 -15.21 14.38
N THR A 507 -15.43 -14.34 13.38
CA THR A 507 -16.47 -13.53 12.80
C THR A 507 -16.34 -13.54 11.28
N LYS A 508 -17.26 -12.87 10.58
CA LYS A 508 -17.15 -12.70 9.13
C LYS A 508 -15.86 -11.99 8.67
N TYR A 509 -15.21 -11.23 9.56
CA TYR A 509 -13.97 -10.47 9.28
C TYR A 509 -12.71 -11.12 9.86
N GLY A 510 -12.85 -12.24 10.59
CA GLY A 510 -11.79 -12.95 11.27
C GLY A 510 -11.95 -12.96 12.78
N PRO A 511 -10.96 -13.44 13.53
CA PRO A 511 -11.06 -13.54 14.98
C PRO A 511 -11.10 -12.17 15.66
N ARG A 512 -11.98 -12.04 16.67
CA ARG A 512 -12.00 -10.91 17.62
C ARG A 512 -10.71 -10.91 18.46
N CYS A 513 -10.39 -9.77 19.08
CA CYS A 513 -9.26 -9.73 20.01
C CYS A 513 -9.51 -10.58 21.27
N VAL A 514 -10.76 -10.66 21.73
CA VAL A 514 -11.18 -11.43 22.91
C VAL A 514 -12.50 -12.12 22.55
N PRO A 515 -12.71 -13.39 22.94
CA PRO A 515 -13.98 -14.07 22.70
C PRO A 515 -15.11 -13.44 23.51
N THR A 516 -16.33 -13.55 23.01
CA THR A 516 -17.53 -13.04 23.69
C THR A 516 -17.79 -13.69 25.05
N THR A 517 -17.23 -14.87 25.27
CA THR A 517 -17.28 -15.62 26.54
C THR A 517 -16.37 -15.05 27.62
N ASN A 518 -15.41 -14.20 27.26
CA ASN A 518 -14.49 -13.58 28.21
C ASN A 518 -15.16 -12.36 28.88
N GLN A 519 -15.82 -12.59 30.03
CA GLN A 519 -16.56 -11.56 30.75
C GLN A 519 -15.67 -10.46 31.36
N VAL A 520 -14.37 -10.67 31.46
CA VAL A 520 -13.43 -9.70 32.06
C VAL A 520 -13.07 -8.58 31.08
N TYR A 521 -12.84 -8.95 29.82
CA TYR A 521 -12.32 -8.02 28.81
C TYR A 521 -13.33 -7.72 27.71
N PHE A 522 -14.27 -8.61 27.44
CA PHE A 522 -15.31 -8.36 26.46
C PHE A 522 -16.35 -7.39 27.07
N ASN A 523 -16.30 -6.14 26.63
CA ASN A 523 -17.27 -5.15 27.04
C ASN A 523 -17.72 -4.29 25.86
N PRO A 524 -18.87 -4.59 25.27
CA PRO A 524 -19.43 -3.81 24.16
C PRO A 524 -19.88 -2.40 24.56
N SER A 525 -20.02 -2.12 25.89
CA SER A 525 -20.47 -0.82 26.40
C SER A 525 -19.33 0.20 26.58
N TYR A 526 -18.10 -0.21 26.61
CA TYR A 526 -16.98 0.72 26.56
C TYR A 526 -16.81 1.16 25.11
N GLY A 527 -17.43 2.26 24.74
CA GLY A 527 -17.57 2.91 23.44
C GLY A 527 -16.45 2.82 22.41
N GLU A 528 -15.48 1.99 22.65
CA GLU A 528 -14.33 1.75 21.84
C GLU A 528 -14.24 0.30 21.35
N GLY A 529 -15.17 -0.63 21.64
CA GLY A 529 -15.24 -2.00 21.07
C GLY A 529 -13.94 -2.73 20.78
N GLN A 530 -12.79 -2.13 21.13
CA GLN A 530 -11.46 -2.52 20.70
C GLN A 530 -11.10 -3.95 21.11
N LEU A 531 -11.52 -4.35 22.30
CA LEU A 531 -11.27 -5.70 22.84
C LEU A 531 -12.22 -6.73 22.23
N GLY A 532 -13.48 -6.37 21.97
CA GLY A 532 -14.45 -7.21 21.26
C GLY A 532 -14.32 -7.10 19.72
N GLY A 533 -13.53 -6.15 19.23
CA GLY A 533 -13.37 -5.88 17.80
C GLY A 533 -12.37 -6.81 17.10
N VAL A 534 -12.41 -6.77 15.77
CA VAL A 534 -11.49 -7.48 14.89
C VAL A 534 -10.38 -6.53 14.43
N TRP A 535 -9.14 -6.92 14.64
CA TRP A 535 -7.98 -6.19 14.17
C TRP A 535 -7.35 -6.88 12.95
N PRO A 536 -7.39 -6.31 11.73
CA PRO A 536 -6.84 -6.93 10.53
C PRO A 536 -5.41 -7.43 10.68
N ARG A 537 -4.56 -6.68 11.41
CA ARG A 537 -3.18 -7.11 11.70
C ARG A 537 -3.09 -8.41 12.49
N ALA A 538 -4.02 -8.68 13.36
CA ALA A 538 -4.08 -9.94 14.12
C ALA A 538 -4.60 -11.07 13.25
N VAL A 539 -5.65 -10.84 12.47
CA VAL A 539 -6.18 -11.81 11.49
C VAL A 539 -5.09 -12.26 10.52
N LEU A 540 -4.31 -11.32 10.00
CA LEU A 540 -3.22 -11.61 9.06
C LEU A 540 -2.03 -12.28 9.73
N SER A 541 -1.80 -12.03 11.03
CA SER A 541 -0.82 -12.82 11.79
C SER A 541 -1.25 -14.28 11.89
N ASP A 542 -2.52 -14.56 12.19
CA ASP A 542 -3.08 -15.90 12.21
C ASP A 542 -3.04 -16.55 10.81
N SER A 543 -3.36 -15.81 9.75
CA SER A 543 -3.20 -16.25 8.36
C SER A 543 -1.78 -16.77 8.10
N LEU A 544 -0.75 -15.99 8.45
CA LEU A 544 0.65 -16.37 8.27
C LEU A 544 1.06 -17.57 9.14
N VAL A 545 0.54 -17.67 10.36
CA VAL A 545 0.70 -18.84 11.23
C VAL A 545 0.11 -20.08 10.58
N CYS A 546 -1.09 -19.98 9.99
CA CYS A 546 -1.73 -21.09 9.27
C CYS A 546 -0.90 -21.56 8.07
N TYR A 547 -0.36 -20.66 7.26
CA TYR A 547 0.54 -21.04 6.16
C TYR A 547 1.76 -21.82 6.68
N ARG A 548 2.40 -21.34 7.74
CA ARG A 548 3.57 -21.99 8.37
C ARG A 548 3.22 -23.34 9.02
N ALA A 549 1.99 -23.49 9.50
CA ALA A 549 1.48 -24.75 10.03
C ALA A 549 1.10 -25.78 8.94
N GLY A 550 1.19 -25.42 7.65
CA GLY A 550 0.72 -26.27 6.55
C GLY A 550 -0.80 -26.24 6.33
N LEU A 551 -1.52 -25.33 7.01
CA LEU A 551 -2.95 -25.09 6.89
C LEU A 551 -3.25 -23.99 5.86
N ALA A 552 -2.66 -24.09 4.67
CA ALA A 552 -2.68 -23.00 3.69
C ALA A 552 -4.09 -22.58 3.25
N GLY A 553 -5.05 -23.52 3.17
CA GLY A 553 -6.45 -23.19 2.88
C GLY A 553 -7.07 -22.26 3.94
N MET A 554 -6.75 -22.47 5.23
CA MET A 554 -7.22 -21.61 6.32
C MET A 554 -6.52 -20.24 6.29
N GLY A 555 -5.21 -20.25 6.05
CA GLY A 555 -4.44 -19.02 5.87
C GLY A 555 -4.98 -18.16 4.73
N SER A 556 -5.28 -18.78 3.59
CA SER A 556 -5.88 -18.11 2.42
C SER A 556 -7.26 -17.54 2.75
N LEU A 557 -8.12 -18.29 3.46
CA LEU A 557 -9.44 -17.80 3.87
C LEU A 557 -9.35 -16.60 4.83
N ALA A 558 -8.45 -16.63 5.81
CA ALA A 558 -8.23 -15.51 6.73
C ALA A 558 -7.76 -14.25 5.97
N MET A 559 -6.83 -14.40 5.02
CA MET A 559 -6.40 -13.31 4.14
C MET A 559 -7.57 -12.78 3.29
N LEU A 560 -8.41 -13.64 2.72
CA LEU A 560 -9.59 -13.27 1.94
C LEU A 560 -10.63 -12.49 2.75
N LYS A 561 -10.84 -12.82 4.03
CA LYS A 561 -11.71 -12.04 4.93
C LYS A 561 -11.25 -10.59 5.01
N VAL A 562 -9.94 -10.36 5.17
CA VAL A 562 -9.37 -9.00 5.20
C VAL A 562 -9.40 -8.34 3.82
N ALA A 563 -9.13 -9.08 2.74
CA ALA A 563 -9.22 -8.55 1.38
C ALA A 563 -10.61 -7.99 1.09
N ARG A 564 -11.65 -8.74 1.41
CA ARG A 564 -13.05 -8.31 1.22
C ARG A 564 -13.45 -7.18 2.15
N LEU A 565 -12.97 -7.18 3.39
CA LEU A 565 -13.16 -6.05 4.29
C LEU A 565 -12.65 -4.75 3.64
N VAL A 566 -11.43 -4.75 3.11
CA VAL A 566 -10.79 -3.57 2.52
C VAL A 566 -11.43 -3.18 1.19
N ALA A 567 -11.68 -4.14 0.31
CA ALA A 567 -12.16 -3.87 -1.05
C ALA A 567 -13.68 -3.62 -1.12
N GLU A 568 -14.47 -4.22 -0.24
CA GLU A 568 -15.93 -4.25 -0.39
C GLU A 568 -16.68 -3.63 0.79
N ASP A 569 -16.23 -3.86 2.02
CA ASP A 569 -17.01 -3.55 3.22
C ASP A 569 -16.56 -2.30 3.97
N ALA A 570 -15.31 -1.84 3.83
CA ALA A 570 -14.81 -0.70 4.59
C ALA A 570 -15.71 0.54 4.49
N VAL A 571 -16.18 0.89 3.30
CA VAL A 571 -17.08 2.03 3.08
C VAL A 571 -18.46 1.80 3.72
N LYS A 572 -19.00 0.59 3.62
CA LYS A 572 -20.29 0.23 4.24
C LYS A 572 -20.25 0.35 5.76
N LEU A 573 -19.07 0.12 6.34
CA LEU A 573 -18.77 0.26 7.76
C LEU A 573 -18.36 1.69 8.15
N GLY A 574 -18.57 2.68 7.27
CA GLY A 574 -18.25 4.07 7.53
C GLY A 574 -16.75 4.40 7.46
N GLY A 575 -15.91 3.50 6.99
CA GLY A 575 -14.50 3.74 6.71
C GLY A 575 -14.24 4.42 5.36
N MET A 576 -12.98 4.71 5.08
CA MET A 576 -12.53 5.22 3.79
C MET A 576 -12.44 4.10 2.75
N PRO A 577 -12.66 4.38 1.45
CA PRO A 577 -12.43 3.41 0.38
C PRO A 577 -10.99 2.86 0.43
N GLY A 578 -10.85 1.53 0.37
CA GLY A 578 -9.55 0.85 0.36
C GLY A 578 -8.76 0.93 1.68
N MET A 579 -9.39 1.42 2.73
CA MET A 579 -8.75 1.54 4.04
C MET A 579 -8.51 0.17 4.66
N PHE A 580 -7.30 -0.08 5.12
CA PHE A 580 -7.02 -1.07 6.15
C PHE A 580 -7.44 -0.47 7.49
N PRO A 581 -8.60 -0.81 8.06
CA PRO A 581 -9.01 -0.24 9.34
C PRO A 581 -8.08 -0.72 10.45
N ARG A 582 -7.87 0.10 11.46
CA ARG A 582 -7.12 -0.35 12.66
C ARG A 582 -7.86 -1.49 13.34
N TRP A 583 -9.18 -1.34 13.46
CA TRP A 583 -10.07 -2.38 13.97
C TRP A 583 -11.50 -2.17 13.46
N VAL A 584 -12.30 -3.22 13.55
CA VAL A 584 -13.71 -3.22 13.15
C VAL A 584 -14.54 -3.59 14.36
N ASP A 585 -15.51 -2.73 14.69
CA ASP A 585 -16.60 -3.10 15.59
C ASP A 585 -17.59 -3.97 14.79
N VAL A 586 -17.57 -5.26 15.07
CA VAL A 586 -18.42 -6.20 14.35
C VAL A 586 -19.89 -6.07 14.75
N ASP A 587 -20.15 -5.71 16.00
CA ASP A 587 -21.50 -5.63 16.57
C ASP A 587 -22.13 -4.28 16.24
N GLY A 588 -21.38 -3.18 16.34
CA GLY A 588 -21.81 -1.84 15.92
C GLY A 588 -21.78 -1.63 14.41
N GLY A 589 -21.09 -2.45 13.67
CA GLY A 589 -20.98 -2.34 12.22
C GLY A 589 -20.15 -1.13 11.76
N GLU A 590 -19.06 -0.81 12.47
CA GLU A 590 -18.22 0.36 12.19
C GLU A 590 -16.73 -0.02 12.01
N ALA A 591 -16.09 0.61 11.02
CA ALA A 591 -14.66 0.54 10.82
C ALA A 591 -13.97 1.76 11.47
N HIS A 592 -12.92 1.51 12.24
CA HIS A 592 -12.23 2.51 13.03
C HIS A 592 -10.78 2.73 12.60
N GLY A 593 -10.31 3.95 12.79
CA GLY A 593 -9.00 4.48 12.43
C GLY A 593 -9.15 5.71 11.54
N ASP A 594 -8.35 6.75 11.79
CA ASP A 594 -8.34 7.97 10.98
C ASP A 594 -7.42 7.84 9.77
N GLU A 595 -6.52 6.87 9.81
CA GLU A 595 -5.56 6.55 8.75
C GLU A 595 -5.49 5.02 8.56
N PRO A 596 -5.11 4.55 7.34
CA PRO A 596 -4.90 3.13 7.10
C PRO A 596 -3.86 2.53 8.06
N ASP A 597 -4.13 1.33 8.57
CA ASP A 597 -3.17 0.59 9.40
C ASP A 597 -2.00 0.05 8.56
N PRO A 598 -0.78 0.63 8.65
CA PRO A 598 0.33 0.21 7.81
C PRO A 598 0.85 -1.18 8.20
N VAL A 599 0.70 -1.60 9.45
CA VAL A 599 1.13 -2.93 9.92
C VAL A 599 0.20 -4.01 9.39
N GLY A 600 -1.12 -3.76 9.43
CA GLY A 600 -2.10 -4.66 8.81
C GLY A 600 -1.85 -4.78 7.30
N ALA A 601 -1.60 -3.67 6.63
CA ALA A 601 -1.27 -3.63 5.21
C ALA A 601 0.02 -4.42 4.89
N ALA A 602 1.08 -4.23 5.66
CA ALA A 602 2.34 -4.96 5.49
C ALA A 602 2.14 -6.46 5.63
N ARG A 603 1.41 -6.92 6.64
CA ARG A 603 1.11 -8.35 6.83
C ARG A 603 0.23 -8.92 5.73
N PHE A 604 -0.64 -8.12 5.13
CA PHE A 604 -1.38 -8.55 3.95
C PHE A 604 -0.44 -8.85 2.77
N VAL A 605 0.51 -7.97 2.51
CA VAL A 605 1.55 -8.21 1.48
C VAL A 605 2.38 -9.45 1.81
N GLU A 606 2.75 -9.64 3.07
CA GLU A 606 3.47 -10.84 3.53
C GLU A 606 2.63 -12.12 3.32
N ALA A 607 1.32 -12.09 3.60
CA ALA A 607 0.44 -13.23 3.35
C ALA A 607 0.38 -13.59 1.86
N VAL A 608 0.41 -12.61 0.96
CA VAL A 608 0.52 -12.87 -0.49
C VAL A 608 1.89 -13.42 -0.85
N LEU A 609 2.98 -12.78 -0.40
CA LEU A 609 4.35 -13.15 -0.78
C LEU A 609 4.81 -14.46 -0.14
N GLU A 610 4.70 -14.57 1.18
CA GLU A 610 5.19 -15.73 1.94
C GLU A 610 4.16 -16.85 1.96
N GLY A 611 2.87 -16.49 2.14
CA GLY A 611 1.78 -17.44 2.22
C GLY A 611 1.43 -18.04 0.87
N GLU A 612 0.97 -17.24 -0.07
CA GLU A 612 0.47 -17.73 -1.35
C GLU A 612 1.59 -18.09 -2.35
N LEU A 613 2.60 -17.21 -2.50
CA LEU A 613 3.70 -17.43 -3.43
C LEU A 613 4.83 -18.28 -2.84
N GLY A 614 4.83 -18.50 -1.51
CA GLY A 614 5.82 -19.32 -0.83
C GLY A 614 7.24 -18.73 -0.85
N LEU A 615 7.37 -17.40 -0.86
CA LEU A 615 8.66 -16.72 -0.71
C LEU A 615 9.11 -16.84 0.76
N PRO A 616 10.25 -17.50 1.06
CA PRO A 616 10.65 -17.73 2.43
C PRO A 616 11.12 -16.44 3.11
N GLU A 617 10.83 -16.32 4.39
CA GLU A 617 11.38 -15.28 5.24
C GLU A 617 12.91 -15.40 5.34
N GLY A 618 13.65 -14.41 4.85
CA GLY A 618 15.09 -14.24 5.15
C GLY A 618 16.04 -15.33 4.65
N ALA A 619 15.67 -16.10 3.64
CA ALA A 619 16.52 -17.18 3.12
C ALA A 619 17.75 -16.66 2.36
N GLU A 620 18.87 -17.37 2.46
CA GLU A 620 20.09 -17.12 1.66
C GLU A 620 19.84 -17.22 0.14
N LYS A 621 18.77 -17.92 -0.26
CA LYS A 621 18.25 -18.00 -1.62
C LYS A 621 16.74 -17.85 -1.58
N ALA A 622 16.21 -17.02 -2.44
CA ALA A 622 14.77 -16.90 -2.63
C ALA A 622 14.24 -18.20 -3.28
N SER A 623 13.89 -19.19 -2.49
CA SER A 623 13.32 -20.45 -2.97
C SER A 623 11.79 -20.39 -2.85
N LEU A 624 11.11 -20.35 -3.98
CA LEU A 624 9.66 -20.38 -4.05
C LEU A 624 9.15 -21.78 -3.66
N SER A 625 8.35 -21.85 -2.63
CA SER A 625 7.71 -23.09 -2.13
C SER A 625 6.22 -22.85 -1.86
N PRO A 626 5.42 -22.58 -2.91
CA PRO A 626 4.01 -22.28 -2.74
C PRO A 626 3.24 -23.49 -2.18
N PRO A 627 2.19 -23.25 -1.38
CA PRO A 627 1.37 -24.32 -0.87
C PRO A 627 0.60 -25.02 -1.99
N SER A 628 0.40 -26.32 -1.83
CA SER A 628 -0.37 -27.14 -2.77
C SER A 628 -1.87 -26.82 -2.76
N SER A 629 -2.41 -26.34 -1.64
CA SER A 629 -3.81 -25.96 -1.46
C SER A 629 -3.94 -24.47 -1.12
N SER A 630 -4.92 -23.83 -1.71
CA SER A 630 -5.32 -22.43 -1.42
C SER A 630 -6.71 -22.20 -1.97
N SER A 631 -7.39 -21.17 -1.50
CA SER A 631 -8.66 -20.68 -2.04
C SER A 631 -8.49 -19.90 -3.36
N LEU A 632 -7.25 -19.60 -3.76
CA LEU A 632 -6.92 -18.88 -4.99
C LEU A 632 -6.42 -19.85 -6.06
N SER A 633 -7.04 -19.84 -7.25
CA SER A 633 -6.60 -20.67 -8.38
C SER A 633 -5.33 -20.15 -9.05
N TRP A 634 -5.08 -18.84 -8.95
CA TRP A 634 -3.83 -18.24 -9.39
C TRP A 634 -3.51 -16.95 -8.60
N VAL A 635 -2.21 -16.64 -8.53
CA VAL A 635 -1.66 -15.41 -7.96
C VAL A 635 -0.47 -14.97 -8.80
N MET A 636 -0.32 -13.67 -9.02
CA MET A 636 0.85 -13.10 -9.66
C MET A 636 1.43 -11.93 -8.87
N ALA A 637 2.74 -11.77 -8.99
CA ALA A 637 3.47 -10.61 -8.52
C ALA A 637 4.46 -10.14 -9.58
N SER A 638 4.58 -8.84 -9.78
CA SER A 638 5.60 -8.24 -10.64
C SER A 638 6.36 -7.15 -9.91
N ASP A 639 7.62 -6.96 -10.33
CA ASP A 639 8.51 -5.90 -9.83
C ASP A 639 8.74 -5.94 -8.31
N ILE A 640 8.58 -7.10 -7.69
CA ILE A 640 9.00 -7.31 -6.29
C ILE A 640 10.52 -7.40 -6.22
N TRP A 641 11.11 -6.85 -5.16
CA TRP A 641 12.56 -6.86 -5.02
C TRP A 641 13.04 -8.05 -4.18
N ALA A 642 13.94 -8.84 -4.73
CA ALA A 642 14.67 -9.90 -4.03
C ALA A 642 16.15 -9.89 -4.46
N GLY A 643 16.85 -8.77 -4.16
CA GLY A 643 18.17 -8.45 -4.70
C GLY A 643 18.15 -7.89 -6.13
N GLU A 644 17.06 -8.08 -6.82
CA GLU A 644 16.72 -7.59 -8.17
C GLU A 644 15.20 -7.63 -8.35
N PRO A 645 14.64 -6.97 -9.37
CA PRO A 645 13.22 -7.10 -9.70
C PRO A 645 12.87 -8.53 -10.12
N VAL A 646 11.87 -9.11 -9.50
CA VAL A 646 11.38 -10.46 -9.74
C VAL A 646 9.91 -10.40 -10.15
N CYS A 647 9.54 -11.24 -11.14
CA CYS A 647 8.16 -11.53 -11.49
C CYS A 647 7.86 -12.99 -11.18
N VAL A 648 6.68 -13.25 -10.64
CA VAL A 648 6.20 -14.60 -10.32
C VAL A 648 4.75 -14.73 -10.77
N PHE A 649 4.44 -15.82 -11.45
CA PHE A 649 3.07 -16.27 -11.70
C PHE A 649 2.92 -17.69 -11.13
N LEU A 650 1.95 -17.85 -10.26
CA LEU A 650 1.55 -19.11 -9.67
C LEU A 650 0.15 -19.45 -10.16
N GLY A 651 0.01 -20.58 -10.83
CA GLY A 651 -1.28 -21.18 -11.15
C GLY A 651 -1.44 -22.51 -10.43
N ARG A 652 -2.64 -22.89 -10.04
CA ARG A 652 -2.97 -24.17 -9.41
C ARG A 652 -3.84 -24.98 -10.35
N GLY A 653 -3.50 -26.24 -10.53
CA GLY A 653 -4.23 -27.15 -11.40
C GLY A 653 -3.70 -28.58 -11.31
N GLY A 654 -4.52 -29.59 -11.55
CA GLY A 654 -4.11 -31.00 -11.43
C GLY A 654 -3.63 -31.38 -10.02
N GLY A 655 -4.09 -30.70 -8.97
CA GLY A 655 -3.71 -30.96 -7.56
C GLY A 655 -2.34 -30.45 -7.13
N ARG A 656 -1.69 -29.62 -7.94
CA ARG A 656 -0.35 -29.08 -7.65
C ARG A 656 -0.19 -27.61 -8.08
N PRO A 657 0.78 -26.88 -7.49
CA PRO A 657 1.16 -25.54 -7.96
C PRO A 657 2.03 -25.63 -9.23
N HIS A 658 1.88 -24.65 -10.11
CA HIS A 658 2.70 -24.44 -11.31
C HIS A 658 3.28 -23.04 -11.24
N VAL A 659 4.61 -22.92 -11.10
CA VAL A 659 5.30 -21.67 -10.88
C VAL A 659 6.07 -21.25 -12.12
N PHE A 660 5.84 -20.03 -12.59
CA PHE A 660 6.62 -19.37 -13.64
C PHE A 660 7.26 -18.14 -13.00
N PHE A 661 8.58 -18.02 -13.05
CA PHE A 661 9.26 -16.94 -12.36
C PHE A 661 10.52 -16.46 -13.10
N SER A 662 10.87 -15.20 -12.84
CA SER A 662 12.12 -14.60 -13.29
C SER A 662 13.00 -14.22 -12.11
N GLY A 663 14.29 -14.07 -12.38
CA GLY A 663 15.28 -13.63 -11.41
C GLY A 663 16.42 -14.63 -11.29
N PRO A 664 17.69 -14.23 -11.50
CA PRO A 664 18.84 -15.14 -11.50
C PRO A 664 19.08 -15.79 -10.14
N ARG A 665 18.68 -15.16 -9.06
CA ARG A 665 18.87 -15.62 -7.68
C ARG A 665 17.66 -16.32 -7.06
N THR A 666 16.55 -16.38 -7.80
CA THR A 666 15.33 -17.07 -7.38
C THR A 666 15.36 -18.52 -7.88
N GLU A 667 14.95 -19.46 -7.05
CA GLU A 667 14.87 -20.89 -7.36
C GLU A 667 13.50 -21.44 -6.99
N SER A 668 13.07 -22.50 -7.66
CA SER A 668 11.92 -23.31 -7.28
C SER A 668 12.14 -24.73 -7.74
N LYS A 669 11.77 -25.72 -6.90
CA LYS A 669 11.86 -27.15 -7.27
C LYS A 669 10.82 -27.52 -8.33
N GLU A 670 9.70 -26.84 -8.36
CA GLU A 670 8.54 -27.16 -9.21
C GLU A 670 8.29 -26.06 -10.26
N GLY A 671 9.19 -25.08 -10.38
CA GLY A 671 9.00 -23.88 -11.17
C GLY A 671 9.80 -23.83 -12.46
N MET A 672 9.24 -23.18 -13.47
CA MET A 672 9.93 -22.79 -14.71
C MET A 672 10.62 -21.45 -14.52
N LYS A 673 11.94 -21.44 -14.58
CA LYS A 673 12.77 -20.25 -14.42
C LYS A 673 13.06 -19.57 -15.75
N PHE A 674 12.98 -18.24 -15.77
CA PHE A 674 13.26 -17.37 -16.89
C PHE A 674 14.26 -16.28 -16.50
N ALA A 675 14.98 -15.75 -17.49
CA ALA A 675 15.95 -14.68 -17.24
C ALA A 675 15.27 -13.36 -16.90
N LYS A 676 14.12 -13.06 -17.51
CA LYS A 676 13.37 -11.80 -17.31
C LYS A 676 11.87 -12.04 -17.37
N GLY A 677 11.13 -11.30 -16.53
CA GLY A 677 9.68 -11.21 -16.56
C GLY A 677 9.24 -9.74 -16.65
N GLU A 678 8.10 -9.50 -17.25
CA GLU A 678 7.47 -8.18 -17.33
C GLU A 678 5.94 -8.30 -17.34
N ARG A 679 5.26 -7.33 -16.76
CA ARG A 679 3.80 -7.22 -16.84
C ARG A 679 3.39 -6.70 -18.22
N LEU A 680 2.39 -7.32 -18.81
CA LEU A 680 1.76 -6.85 -20.04
C LEU A 680 0.45 -6.13 -19.73
N GLU A 681 0.17 -5.09 -20.49
CA GLU A 681 -1.16 -4.48 -20.48
C GLU A 681 -2.14 -5.37 -21.26
N VAL A 682 -3.25 -5.68 -20.61
CA VAL A 682 -4.34 -6.46 -21.22
C VAL A 682 -5.55 -5.53 -21.39
N PRO A 683 -6.20 -5.53 -22.58
CA PRO A 683 -7.29 -4.60 -22.87
C PRO A 683 -8.60 -4.93 -22.14
N LEU A 684 -8.60 -5.96 -21.30
CA LEU A 684 -9.76 -6.40 -20.53
C LEU A 684 -9.55 -6.16 -19.04
N ARG A 685 -10.47 -5.44 -18.43
CA ARG A 685 -10.48 -5.18 -16.99
C ARG A 685 -10.66 -6.48 -16.20
N GLY A 686 -9.82 -6.71 -15.20
CA GLY A 686 -9.84 -7.91 -14.37
C GLY A 686 -9.09 -9.11 -14.96
N ALA A 687 -8.51 -8.96 -16.15
CA ALA A 687 -7.54 -9.89 -16.68
C ALA A 687 -6.12 -9.32 -16.56
N TYR A 688 -5.14 -10.20 -16.35
CA TYR A 688 -3.75 -9.83 -16.09
C TYR A 688 -2.81 -10.78 -16.82
N ALA A 689 -1.67 -10.26 -17.27
CA ALA A 689 -0.68 -11.10 -17.94
C ALA A 689 0.74 -10.76 -17.50
N LEU A 690 1.55 -11.82 -17.34
CA LEU A 690 3.00 -11.74 -17.21
C LEU A 690 3.64 -12.43 -18.39
N MET A 691 4.62 -11.78 -18.98
CA MET A 691 5.46 -12.35 -20.02
C MET A 691 6.85 -12.67 -19.46
N PHE A 692 7.32 -13.88 -19.74
CA PHE A 692 8.62 -14.38 -19.35
C PHE A 692 9.46 -14.65 -20.59
N ASN A 693 10.73 -14.26 -20.56
CA ASN A 693 11.67 -14.37 -21.69
C ASN A 693 12.91 -15.19 -21.29
N THR A 694 13.41 -15.95 -22.24
CA THR A 694 14.63 -16.78 -22.15
C THR A 694 14.64 -17.80 -20.98
N PRO A 695 14.62 -19.09 -21.26
CA PRO A 695 14.55 -19.68 -22.62
C PRO A 695 13.13 -19.63 -23.18
N GLY A 696 12.99 -19.25 -24.44
CA GLY A 696 11.68 -19.09 -25.10
C GLY A 696 10.90 -17.87 -24.62
N GLN A 697 9.65 -17.78 -25.02
CA GLN A 697 8.75 -16.71 -24.64
C GLN A 697 7.44 -17.33 -24.10
N VAL A 698 7.20 -17.17 -22.83
CA VAL A 698 6.03 -17.73 -22.15
C VAL A 698 5.18 -16.58 -21.60
N MET A 699 3.89 -16.67 -21.79
CA MET A 699 2.92 -15.74 -21.27
C MET A 699 1.94 -16.47 -20.36
N CYS A 700 1.84 -16.00 -19.13
CA CYS A 700 0.86 -16.47 -18.16
C CYS A 700 -0.26 -15.43 -18.06
N VAL A 701 -1.49 -15.87 -18.17
CA VAL A 701 -2.70 -15.03 -18.16
C VAL A 701 -3.61 -15.51 -17.06
N GLY A 702 -4.02 -14.60 -16.19
CA GLY A 702 -5.02 -14.83 -15.15
C GLY A 702 -6.30 -14.02 -15.40
N ASN A 703 -7.46 -14.65 -15.21
CA ASN A 703 -8.76 -14.02 -15.26
C ASN A 703 -9.35 -13.96 -13.84
N GLY A 704 -9.48 -12.76 -13.27
CA GLY A 704 -10.13 -12.51 -11.99
C GLY A 704 -11.59 -12.07 -12.13
N THR A 705 -12.22 -12.24 -13.31
CA THR A 705 -13.64 -11.90 -13.51
C THR A 705 -14.53 -13.13 -13.27
N PRO A 706 -15.82 -12.93 -12.91
CA PRO A 706 -16.76 -14.03 -12.69
C PRO A 706 -17.27 -14.68 -13.99
N SER A 707 -16.77 -14.28 -15.15
CA SER A 707 -17.15 -14.80 -16.46
C SER A 707 -15.94 -15.14 -17.30
N GLN A 708 -16.12 -15.99 -18.31
CA GLN A 708 -15.05 -16.28 -19.28
C GLN A 708 -14.57 -14.97 -19.92
N ALA A 709 -13.25 -14.80 -19.97
CA ALA A 709 -12.59 -13.66 -20.58
C ALA A 709 -11.99 -14.06 -21.95
N ARG A 710 -12.28 -13.27 -22.98
CA ARG A 710 -11.64 -13.38 -24.31
C ARG A 710 -11.03 -12.04 -24.69
N PHE A 711 -9.78 -12.03 -25.02
CA PHE A 711 -9.05 -10.81 -25.37
C PHE A 711 -7.82 -11.10 -26.23
N VAL A 712 -7.44 -10.12 -27.01
CA VAL A 712 -6.22 -10.21 -27.81
C VAL A 712 -5.03 -9.76 -27.00
N VAL A 713 -4.03 -10.61 -26.87
CA VAL A 713 -2.76 -10.28 -26.27
C VAL A 713 -1.77 -9.94 -27.37
N THR A 714 -1.16 -8.75 -27.27
CA THR A 714 -0.18 -8.26 -28.22
C THR A 714 1.13 -7.98 -27.50
N PHE A 715 2.23 -8.49 -28.00
CA PHE A 715 3.56 -8.32 -27.40
C PHE A 715 4.67 -8.32 -28.46
N PRO A 716 5.80 -7.65 -28.22
CA PRO A 716 6.92 -7.64 -29.16
C PRO A 716 7.64 -8.99 -29.17
N PRO A 717 8.18 -9.44 -30.33
CA PRO A 717 9.06 -10.59 -30.38
C PRO A 717 10.40 -10.25 -29.74
N LYS A 718 10.67 -10.82 -28.54
CA LYS A 718 11.89 -10.53 -27.78
C LYS A 718 12.98 -11.59 -27.91
N ALA A 719 12.63 -12.79 -28.38
CA ALA A 719 13.63 -13.82 -28.68
C ALA A 719 14.22 -13.58 -30.05
N ALA A 720 15.52 -13.37 -30.11
CA ALA A 720 16.24 -13.11 -31.38
C ALA A 720 16.03 -14.22 -32.45
N GLU A 721 15.79 -15.46 -32.02
CA GLU A 721 15.47 -16.58 -32.88
C GLU A 721 14.06 -16.47 -33.49
N LEU A 722 13.09 -16.01 -32.76
CA LEU A 722 11.71 -15.83 -33.23
C LEU A 722 11.61 -14.76 -34.32
N SER A 723 12.40 -13.69 -34.21
CA SER A 723 12.41 -12.61 -35.21
C SER A 723 12.89 -13.02 -36.59
N LYS A 724 13.52 -14.20 -36.72
CA LYS A 724 13.98 -14.77 -38.00
C LYS A 724 12.88 -15.51 -38.74
N HIS A 725 11.73 -15.75 -38.14
CA HIS A 725 10.62 -16.52 -38.71
C HIS A 725 9.43 -15.62 -39.02
N LEU A 726 8.64 -15.94 -40.03
CA LEU A 726 7.40 -15.26 -40.39
C LEU A 726 6.25 -15.68 -39.45
N SER A 727 6.31 -16.91 -38.94
CA SER A 727 5.34 -17.47 -38.01
C SER A 727 6.04 -18.32 -36.97
N ALA A 728 5.43 -18.45 -35.81
CA ALA A 728 5.88 -19.27 -34.67
C ALA A 728 4.74 -20.19 -34.20
N ALA A 729 5.08 -21.32 -33.60
CA ALA A 729 4.09 -22.19 -33.00
C ALA A 729 3.57 -21.59 -31.72
N LEU A 730 2.24 -21.65 -31.51
CA LEU A 730 1.59 -21.32 -30.26
C LEU A 730 1.19 -22.60 -29.56
N GLU A 731 1.66 -22.75 -28.33
CA GLU A 731 1.39 -23.89 -27.47
C GLU A 731 0.69 -23.43 -26.18
N SER A 732 -0.28 -24.19 -25.69
CA SER A 732 -0.93 -23.97 -24.39
C SER A 732 -0.44 -25.00 -23.38
N TYR A 733 -0.28 -24.57 -22.13
CA TYR A 733 0.12 -25.43 -21.03
C TYR A 733 -1.08 -26.20 -20.48
N ASP A 734 -0.94 -27.52 -20.35
CA ASP A 734 -1.92 -28.38 -19.66
C ASP A 734 -1.44 -28.61 -18.21
N PRO A 735 -2.07 -27.97 -17.21
CA PRO A 735 -1.65 -28.11 -15.82
C PRO A 735 -1.88 -29.51 -15.25
N SER A 736 -2.81 -30.29 -15.80
CA SER A 736 -3.07 -31.67 -15.35
C SER A 736 -1.95 -32.63 -15.73
N ARG A 737 -1.34 -32.42 -16.89
CA ARG A 737 -0.24 -33.23 -17.41
C ARG A 737 1.14 -32.60 -17.19
N GLY A 738 1.20 -31.31 -16.97
CA GLY A 738 2.46 -30.55 -16.90
C GLY A 738 3.19 -30.42 -18.24
N THR A 739 2.46 -30.47 -19.36
CA THR A 739 3.01 -30.48 -20.71
C THR A 739 2.45 -29.37 -21.58
N TRP A 740 3.17 -29.04 -22.64
CA TRP A 740 2.76 -28.09 -23.65
C TRP A 740 2.12 -28.79 -24.85
N ALA A 741 0.98 -28.29 -25.29
CA ALA A 741 0.27 -28.80 -26.46
C ALA A 741 0.10 -27.69 -27.52
N LYS A 742 0.38 -27.97 -28.79
CA LYS A 742 0.20 -27.02 -29.87
C LYS A 742 -1.27 -26.70 -30.08
N VAL A 743 -1.61 -25.40 -30.04
CA VAL A 743 -2.97 -24.88 -30.19
C VAL A 743 -3.13 -24.02 -31.46
N GLY A 744 -2.01 -23.61 -32.06
CA GLY A 744 -2.08 -22.79 -33.26
C GLY A 744 -0.72 -22.28 -33.71
N SER A 745 -0.73 -21.20 -34.46
CA SER A 745 0.46 -20.44 -34.85
C SER A 745 0.20 -18.94 -34.75
N VAL A 746 1.25 -18.16 -34.54
CA VAL A 746 1.19 -16.69 -34.46
C VAL A 746 2.13 -16.09 -35.50
N ARG A 747 1.72 -14.96 -36.10
CA ARG A 747 2.58 -14.16 -36.97
C ARG A 747 3.56 -13.39 -36.12
N VAL A 748 4.84 -13.36 -36.50
CA VAL A 748 5.89 -12.81 -35.63
C VAL A 748 6.12 -11.31 -35.83
N SER A 749 5.89 -10.76 -37.04
CA SER A 749 6.23 -9.35 -37.33
C SER A 749 5.00 -8.51 -37.70
N PRO A 750 4.93 -7.23 -37.30
CA PRO A 750 5.85 -6.47 -36.44
C PRO A 750 5.64 -6.73 -34.93
N ALA A 751 4.52 -7.33 -34.55
CA ALA A 751 4.20 -7.75 -33.20
C ALA A 751 3.45 -9.10 -33.24
N MET A 752 3.65 -9.91 -32.21
CA MET A 752 2.90 -11.14 -32.04
C MET A 752 1.58 -10.87 -31.36
N SER A 753 0.49 -11.42 -31.91
CA SER A 753 -0.84 -11.28 -31.32
C SER A 753 -1.59 -12.60 -31.39
N PHE A 754 -2.31 -12.95 -30.34
CA PHE A 754 -3.22 -14.09 -30.36
C PHE A 754 -4.42 -13.83 -29.45
N GLU A 755 -5.51 -14.54 -29.69
CA GLU A 755 -6.68 -14.51 -28.82
C GLU A 755 -6.50 -15.47 -27.66
N ALA A 756 -6.51 -14.95 -26.44
CA ALA A 756 -6.55 -15.72 -25.21
C ALA A 756 -7.99 -15.88 -24.74
N SER A 757 -8.36 -17.10 -24.38
CA SER A 757 -9.66 -17.40 -23.74
C SER A 757 -9.39 -18.10 -22.41
N VAL A 758 -9.81 -17.47 -21.31
CA VAL A 758 -9.58 -17.94 -19.95
C VAL A 758 -10.92 -18.00 -19.20
N GLU A 759 -11.21 -19.11 -18.57
CA GLU A 759 -12.43 -19.31 -17.80
C GLU A 759 -12.52 -18.35 -16.59
N ALA A 760 -13.69 -18.23 -15.99
CA ALA A 760 -13.93 -17.41 -14.82
C ALA A 760 -13.00 -17.80 -13.65
N ASN A 761 -12.32 -16.82 -13.07
CA ASN A 761 -11.39 -17.00 -11.95
C ASN A 761 -10.30 -18.07 -12.18
N ASP A 762 -9.91 -18.29 -13.46
CA ASP A 762 -8.94 -19.30 -13.85
C ASP A 762 -7.72 -18.69 -14.55
N TRP A 763 -6.77 -19.50 -14.97
CA TRP A 763 -5.54 -19.09 -15.61
C TRP A 763 -5.14 -19.98 -16.79
N LYS A 764 -4.32 -19.44 -17.67
CA LYS A 764 -3.64 -20.20 -18.76
C LYS A 764 -2.21 -19.71 -18.96
N ALA A 765 -1.34 -20.61 -19.38
CA ALA A 765 -0.04 -20.23 -19.88
C ALA A 765 0.10 -20.63 -21.37
N TYR A 766 0.72 -19.74 -22.12
CA TYR A 766 1.00 -19.91 -23.54
C TYR A 766 2.50 -19.78 -23.80
N ARG A 767 3.03 -20.63 -24.66
CA ARG A 767 4.42 -20.58 -25.10
C ARG A 767 4.47 -20.32 -26.59
N VAL A 768 5.35 -19.42 -27.01
CA VAL A 768 5.70 -19.22 -28.41
C VAL A 768 7.06 -19.85 -28.65
N SER A 769 7.09 -20.80 -29.55
CA SER A 769 8.31 -21.55 -29.94
C SER A 769 8.58 -21.43 -31.41
N THR A 770 9.84 -21.64 -31.81
CA THR A 770 10.20 -21.77 -33.21
C THR A 770 9.43 -22.93 -33.84
N PRO A 771 9.04 -22.83 -35.11
CA PRO A 771 8.28 -23.87 -35.79
C PRO A 771 8.92 -25.24 -35.78
#